data_38ff5c6dc2260a08aee7c0165b5aa68f
#
_entry.id   38ff5c6dc2260a08aee7c0165b5aa68f
#
_cell.length_a   1.000
_cell.length_b   1.000
_cell.length_c   1.000
_cell.angle_alpha   90.00
_cell.angle_beta   90.00
_cell.angle_gamma   90.00
#
_symmetry.space_group_name_H-M   'P 1'
#
loop_
_entity.id
_entity.type
_entity.pdbx_description
1 polymer ?
#
loop_
_entity_poly.entity_id
_entity_poly.type
_entity_poly.pdbx_seq_one_letter_code
_entity_poly.pdbx_strand_id
1 'polypeptide(L)'
;MTSCPDANFLQVVSPLKALQRLAERHREAFDIPVVGITGSNGKTVVKEWLYQLLSPEKNVTRSPRSYNSQIGVPLSVWNLDERSEVGLFEAGISEPGEMEALQSVIQPTIGVFTCLGDAHQENFTSYEQKCLEKLKLFKDAKVLVYDMDDARVVGCVNRSAFKGEYFAWSRQRRDVPLYIASVEKREAETVVSYIYKGKEAACSIPFIDEASLANSVSCLAVCLHLGMSPETIAARMAVLEPVAMRLEVKEGRSGCTLINDSYNSDYNSLDIALDFMNRRPDCAGRKRTLILSDIEQAGGAPEDLYGRVARLVAMRGVEKFIGVGPCLSAVQGLFGMEACFYRSTDELLGSGVLDMLHDEVILIKGARSFRFDVLTEHLALKVHETTLEVNLNAVVDNLNYYRSFMKPETKMVCMVKASAYGAGAVEIAKTLQDHQVDYLAVAVADEGVDLRKAGITANIMIMNPEMSSFPTLFEYDLEPEVYSFRLLEALIHEAEKEGVTHFPIHVKLDTGMHRLGFDPEKDMPLLVERLKRQSAVIPRSVFSHFVGSDSDDFDAFSARQYELFLKGSAQLQQAYSHKILRHICNSAGIEHFPDRHLEMVRLGLGLYGINSRNNEILHNISTLKTTILQIHEVPKEDTVGYSRKGRLTRDSRIAALPIGYADGLDRKLGCGRAYCLVNGRRAPYVGNICMDVCMIDVTDIDCREGDTAIIFGDDLPVTVLSDAVGTIPYEILTGVSARVKRVYYQD
;
A
#
# COMPACT_ATOMS: atom_id res chain seq x y z
N MET A 1 3.82 -32.64 -0.74
CA MET A 1 5.14 -33.14 -1.13
C MET A 1 5.19 -33.62 -2.59
N THR A 2 4.12 -34.17 -3.14
CA THR A 2 4.09 -34.64 -4.54
C THR A 2 3.93 -33.56 -5.60
N SER A 3 3.53 -32.33 -5.21
CA SER A 3 3.31 -31.18 -6.11
C SER A 3 4.56 -30.34 -6.40
N CYS A 4 5.65 -30.56 -5.65
CA CYS A 4 6.91 -29.84 -5.81
C CYS A 4 8.09 -30.81 -5.62
N PRO A 5 8.39 -31.64 -6.63
CA PRO A 5 9.38 -32.74 -6.49
C PRO A 5 10.80 -32.25 -6.24
N ASP A 6 11.15 -31.05 -6.66
CA ASP A 6 12.49 -30.46 -6.54
C ASP A 6 12.67 -29.57 -5.30
N ALA A 7 11.64 -29.44 -4.45
CA ALA A 7 11.71 -28.65 -3.23
C ALA A 7 12.31 -29.45 -2.07
N ASN A 8 13.14 -28.79 -1.26
CA ASN A 8 13.60 -29.36 -0.01
C ASN A 8 12.52 -29.17 1.06
N PHE A 9 12.06 -30.28 1.63
CA PHE A 9 11.05 -30.30 2.68
C PHE A 9 11.66 -30.59 4.03
N LEU A 10 11.43 -29.72 5.00
CA LEU A 10 11.73 -29.98 6.40
C LEU A 10 10.44 -30.40 7.13
N GLN A 11 10.33 -31.67 7.48
CA GLN A 11 9.19 -32.13 8.28
C GLN A 11 9.39 -31.77 9.74
N VAL A 12 8.43 -31.07 10.30
CA VAL A 12 8.45 -30.59 11.70
C VAL A 12 7.15 -30.95 12.41
N VAL A 13 7.20 -31.08 13.73
CA VAL A 13 6.02 -31.39 14.55
C VAL A 13 5.01 -30.25 14.56
N SER A 14 5.49 -29.00 14.52
CA SER A 14 4.66 -27.79 14.49
C SER A 14 5.29 -26.76 13.53
N PRO A 15 4.68 -26.52 12.37
CA PRO A 15 5.17 -25.52 11.42
C PRO A 15 5.25 -24.11 12.05
N LEU A 16 4.27 -23.72 12.85
CA LEU A 16 4.25 -22.42 13.54
C LEU A 16 5.46 -22.26 14.47
N LYS A 17 5.71 -23.25 15.33
CA LYS A 17 6.86 -23.20 16.26
C LYS A 17 8.19 -23.24 15.52
N ALA A 18 8.27 -23.94 14.41
CA ALA A 18 9.46 -23.96 13.56
C ALA A 18 9.72 -22.58 12.93
N LEU A 19 8.67 -21.93 12.38
CA LEU A 19 8.75 -20.58 11.85
C LEU A 19 9.21 -19.58 12.92
N GLN A 20 8.59 -19.61 14.10
CA GLN A 20 8.97 -18.74 15.23
C GLN A 20 10.43 -18.94 15.62
N ARG A 21 10.91 -20.20 15.71
CA ARG A 21 12.29 -20.49 16.08
C ARG A 21 13.31 -20.08 15.00
N LEU A 22 12.96 -20.21 13.74
CA LEU A 22 13.79 -19.70 12.63
C LEU A 22 13.90 -18.18 12.69
N ALA A 23 12.79 -17.47 12.89
CA ALA A 23 12.78 -16.01 13.01
C ALA A 23 13.53 -15.53 14.27
N GLU A 24 13.42 -16.24 15.41
CA GLU A 24 14.20 -16.00 16.63
C GLU A 24 15.71 -16.06 16.33
N ARG A 25 16.16 -17.12 15.66
CA ARG A 25 17.57 -17.27 15.27
C ARG A 25 18.03 -16.21 14.27
N HIS A 26 17.18 -15.87 13.34
CA HIS A 26 17.46 -14.78 12.39
C HIS A 26 17.62 -13.44 13.13
N ARG A 27 16.72 -13.13 14.08
CA ARG A 27 16.76 -11.91 14.90
C ARG A 27 18.06 -11.79 15.70
N GLU A 28 18.57 -12.91 16.24
CA GLU A 28 19.83 -12.94 17.03
C GLU A 28 21.07 -12.48 16.24
N ALA A 29 21.01 -12.48 14.91
CA ALA A 29 22.12 -12.06 14.06
C ALA A 29 22.29 -10.52 13.98
N PHE A 30 21.33 -9.75 14.50
CA PHE A 30 21.32 -8.28 14.36
C PHE A 30 21.40 -7.60 15.73
N ASP A 31 22.48 -6.87 15.98
CA ASP A 31 22.64 -6.03 17.19
C ASP A 31 22.24 -4.58 16.91
N ILE A 32 20.96 -4.38 16.66
CA ILE A 32 20.34 -3.08 16.38
C ILE A 32 19.26 -2.75 17.39
N PRO A 33 18.90 -1.47 17.58
CA PRO A 33 17.71 -1.09 18.33
C PRO A 33 16.45 -1.69 17.72
N VAL A 34 15.66 -2.40 18.52
CA VAL A 34 14.38 -2.96 18.12
C VAL A 34 13.30 -2.45 19.06
N VAL A 35 12.32 -1.78 18.48
CA VAL A 35 11.14 -1.27 19.19
C VAL A 35 10.02 -2.31 19.08
N GLY A 36 9.67 -2.93 20.19
CA GLY A 36 8.51 -3.80 20.34
C GLY A 36 7.30 -2.98 20.81
N ILE A 37 6.20 -3.04 20.07
CA ILE A 37 5.03 -2.21 20.34
C ILE A 37 3.84 -3.11 20.65
N THR A 38 3.23 -2.95 21.84
CA THR A 38 1.99 -3.64 22.20
C THR A 38 1.01 -2.72 22.91
N GLY A 39 -0.20 -3.18 23.08
CA GLY A 39 -1.34 -2.49 23.68
C GLY A 39 -2.65 -2.97 23.07
N SER A 40 -3.77 -2.44 23.51
CA SER A 40 -5.08 -2.77 22.93
C SER A 40 -5.28 -2.01 21.60
N ASN A 41 -5.05 -0.70 21.61
CA ASN A 41 -5.17 0.18 20.43
C ASN A 41 -3.88 0.98 20.21
N GLY A 42 -3.74 1.63 19.05
CA GLY A 42 -2.63 2.54 18.73
C GLY A 42 -1.33 1.88 18.24
N LYS A 43 -1.19 0.55 18.30
CA LYS A 43 0.05 -0.18 17.90
C LYS A 43 0.52 0.18 16.49
N THR A 44 -0.35 0.02 15.52
CA THR A 44 -0.04 0.30 14.10
C THR A 44 0.23 1.78 13.87
N VAL A 45 -0.52 2.67 14.54
CA VAL A 45 -0.31 4.13 14.45
C VAL A 45 1.08 4.49 14.97
N VAL A 46 1.46 4.03 16.16
CA VAL A 46 2.78 4.28 16.75
C VAL A 46 3.89 3.71 15.86
N LYS A 47 3.72 2.50 15.31
CA LYS A 47 4.69 1.90 14.39
C LYS A 47 4.88 2.75 13.11
N GLU A 48 3.79 3.14 12.46
CA GLU A 48 3.85 3.91 11.21
C GLU A 48 4.38 5.33 11.44
N TRP A 49 4.01 5.98 12.55
CA TRP A 49 4.55 7.29 12.87
C TRP A 49 6.02 7.24 13.27
N LEU A 50 6.45 6.22 14.03
CA LEU A 50 7.88 6.02 14.27
C LEU A 50 8.66 5.77 12.97
N TYR A 51 8.05 5.06 12.01
CA TYR A 51 8.65 4.91 10.69
C TYR A 51 8.78 6.26 9.97
N GLN A 52 7.74 7.09 9.92
CA GLN A 52 7.79 8.44 9.33
C GLN A 52 8.86 9.33 10.00
N LEU A 53 8.99 9.22 11.32
CA LEU A 53 9.95 10.03 12.09
C LEU A 53 11.40 9.57 11.90
N LEU A 54 11.67 8.28 11.76
CA LEU A 54 13.02 7.70 11.76
C LEU A 54 13.57 7.45 10.35
N SER A 55 12.74 7.06 9.40
CA SER A 55 13.17 6.65 8.05
C SER A 55 13.93 7.72 7.23
N PRO A 56 13.76 9.05 7.45
CA PRO A 56 14.58 10.03 6.75
C PRO A 56 16.09 9.99 7.07
N GLU A 57 16.49 9.37 8.18
CA GLU A 57 17.90 9.29 8.60
C GLU A 57 18.39 7.86 8.85
N LYS A 58 17.49 6.88 8.88
CA LYS A 58 17.81 5.49 9.25
C LYS A 58 17.12 4.50 8.35
N ASN A 59 17.80 3.40 8.06
CA ASN A 59 17.17 2.25 7.41
C ASN A 59 16.32 1.49 8.43
N VAL A 60 15.00 1.70 8.36
CA VAL A 60 14.04 1.15 9.30
C VAL A 60 13.32 -0.07 8.71
N THR A 61 13.47 -1.22 9.33
CA THR A 61 12.68 -2.42 9.03
C THR A 61 11.48 -2.48 9.96
N ARG A 62 10.27 -2.63 9.42
CA ARG A 62 9.04 -2.65 10.21
C ARG A 62 8.11 -3.80 9.81
N SER A 63 7.18 -4.15 10.72
CA SER A 63 6.07 -5.04 10.36
C SER A 63 5.27 -4.46 9.20
N PRO A 64 5.08 -5.21 8.09
CA PRO A 64 4.14 -4.81 7.04
C PRO A 64 2.73 -4.71 7.63
N ARG A 65 2.00 -3.64 7.32
CA ARG A 65 0.62 -3.44 7.79
C ARG A 65 0.45 -3.73 9.28
N SER A 66 -0.53 -4.58 9.66
CA SER A 66 -0.79 -5.02 11.04
C SER A 66 -0.34 -6.47 11.27
N TYR A 67 0.81 -6.88 10.73
CA TYR A 67 1.39 -8.23 10.92
C TYR A 67 1.88 -8.38 12.37
N ASN A 68 0.93 -8.54 13.30
CA ASN A 68 1.18 -8.57 14.74
C ASN A 68 0.82 -9.92 15.41
N SER A 69 0.40 -10.92 14.62
CA SER A 69 -0.03 -12.25 15.07
C SER A 69 1.13 -13.21 15.25
N GLN A 70 0.83 -14.43 15.74
CA GLN A 70 1.79 -15.53 15.92
C GLN A 70 2.53 -15.95 14.61
N ILE A 71 1.94 -15.67 13.44
CA ILE A 71 2.55 -15.90 12.12
C ILE A 71 3.13 -14.60 11.56
N GLY A 72 2.41 -13.49 11.68
CA GLY A 72 2.80 -12.22 11.09
C GLY A 72 4.09 -11.64 11.68
N VAL A 73 4.30 -11.79 12.99
CA VAL A 73 5.52 -11.32 13.67
C VAL A 73 6.78 -12.04 13.18
N PRO A 74 6.85 -13.38 13.13
CA PRO A 74 8.00 -14.06 12.55
C PRO A 74 8.31 -13.65 11.12
N LEU A 75 7.29 -13.51 10.26
CA LEU A 75 7.46 -13.05 8.88
C LEU A 75 7.98 -11.61 8.82
N SER A 76 7.56 -10.75 9.74
CA SER A 76 8.04 -9.37 9.84
C SER A 76 9.51 -9.29 10.27
N VAL A 77 9.89 -10.05 11.28
CA VAL A 77 11.27 -10.11 11.80
C VAL A 77 12.24 -10.68 10.77
N TRP A 78 11.77 -11.60 9.92
CA TRP A 78 12.56 -12.16 8.82
C TRP A 78 13.01 -11.13 7.79
N ASN A 79 12.38 -9.94 7.76
CA ASN A 79 12.73 -8.83 6.88
C ASN A 79 13.97 -8.05 7.33
N LEU A 80 14.52 -8.32 8.52
CA LEU A 80 15.79 -7.72 8.92
C LEU A 80 16.92 -8.19 8.01
N ASP A 81 17.75 -7.25 7.59
CA ASP A 81 18.94 -7.50 6.77
C ASP A 81 20.12 -6.66 7.27
N GLU A 82 21.29 -6.80 6.62
CA GLU A 82 22.53 -6.09 6.99
C GLU A 82 22.42 -4.56 6.88
N ARG A 83 21.42 -4.03 6.18
CA ARG A 83 21.17 -2.59 6.04
C ARG A 83 20.29 -2.05 7.15
N SER A 84 19.58 -2.91 7.86
CA SER A 84 18.65 -2.51 8.90
C SER A 84 19.37 -1.86 10.07
N GLU A 85 19.00 -0.62 10.41
CA GLU A 85 19.56 0.13 11.54
C GLU A 85 18.58 0.21 12.72
N VAL A 86 17.27 0.07 12.47
CA VAL A 86 16.21 0.04 13.50
C VAL A 86 15.13 -0.94 13.08
N GLY A 87 14.66 -1.76 14.01
CA GLY A 87 13.49 -2.62 13.83
C GLY A 87 12.26 -2.06 14.55
N LEU A 88 11.08 -2.05 13.89
CA LEU A 88 9.81 -1.64 14.48
C LEU A 88 8.79 -2.78 14.33
N PHE A 89 8.48 -3.49 15.41
CA PHE A 89 7.59 -4.63 15.36
C PHE A 89 6.43 -4.50 16.34
N GLU A 90 5.22 -4.70 15.85
CA GLU A 90 4.03 -4.74 16.68
C GLU A 90 3.68 -6.17 17.08
N ALA A 91 3.26 -6.35 18.34
CA ALA A 91 2.83 -7.62 18.89
C ALA A 91 1.39 -7.55 19.38
N GLY A 92 0.53 -8.38 18.80
CA GLY A 92 -0.87 -8.59 19.18
C GLY A 92 -1.07 -9.97 19.75
N ILE A 93 -1.93 -10.09 20.76
CA ILE A 93 -2.33 -11.36 21.35
C ILE A 93 -3.85 -11.42 21.46
N SER A 94 -4.38 -12.62 21.27
CA SER A 94 -5.79 -12.95 21.47
C SER A 94 -6.01 -13.80 22.71
N GLU A 95 -5.00 -14.59 23.14
CA GLU A 95 -5.10 -15.54 24.24
C GLU A 95 -3.91 -15.41 25.22
N PRO A 96 -4.09 -15.85 26.48
CA PRO A 96 -2.99 -15.96 27.43
C PRO A 96 -1.92 -16.96 26.97
N GLY A 97 -0.64 -16.61 27.19
CA GLY A 97 0.52 -17.46 26.82
C GLY A 97 1.10 -17.17 25.43
N GLU A 98 0.44 -16.38 24.61
CA GLU A 98 0.91 -16.05 23.25
C GLU A 98 2.09 -15.07 23.25
N MET A 99 2.17 -14.15 24.22
CA MET A 99 3.16 -13.08 24.19
C MET A 99 4.60 -13.56 24.39
N GLU A 100 4.80 -14.66 25.12
CA GLU A 100 6.14 -15.22 25.33
C GLU A 100 6.79 -15.69 24.02
N ALA A 101 6.00 -16.29 23.12
CA ALA A 101 6.48 -16.69 21.81
C ALA A 101 6.82 -15.47 20.92
N LEU A 102 6.04 -14.39 21.00
CA LEU A 102 6.33 -13.16 20.27
C LEU A 102 7.54 -12.43 20.84
N GLN A 103 7.72 -12.46 22.16
CA GLN A 103 8.88 -11.86 22.84
C GLN A 103 10.19 -12.53 22.38
N SER A 104 10.23 -13.87 22.31
CA SER A 104 11.42 -14.58 21.87
C SER A 104 11.79 -14.29 20.41
N VAL A 105 10.79 -14.02 19.56
CA VAL A 105 11.00 -13.68 18.15
C VAL A 105 11.45 -12.22 17.98
N ILE A 106 10.79 -11.26 18.63
CA ILE A 106 11.07 -9.82 18.45
C ILE A 106 12.34 -9.42 19.19
N GLN A 107 12.54 -9.92 20.42
CA GLN A 107 13.62 -9.54 21.32
C GLN A 107 13.80 -8.02 21.37
N PRO A 108 12.78 -7.27 21.82
CA PRO A 108 12.83 -5.81 21.77
C PRO A 108 13.88 -5.27 22.74
N THR A 109 14.62 -4.24 22.30
CA THR A 109 15.49 -3.45 23.15
C THR A 109 14.77 -2.27 23.78
N ILE A 110 13.73 -1.78 23.10
CA ILE A 110 12.85 -0.70 23.54
C ILE A 110 11.41 -1.23 23.49
N GLY A 111 10.71 -1.15 24.59
CA GLY A 111 9.29 -1.48 24.68
C GLY A 111 8.42 -0.22 24.61
N VAL A 112 7.30 -0.29 23.89
CA VAL A 112 6.24 0.74 23.89
C VAL A 112 4.91 0.10 24.22
N PHE A 113 4.34 0.49 25.37
CA PHE A 113 2.99 0.12 25.76
C PHE A 113 2.03 1.27 25.42
N THR A 114 1.16 1.09 24.42
CA THR A 114 0.33 2.18 23.91
C THR A 114 -0.85 2.50 24.85
N CYS A 115 -1.77 1.56 25.03
CA CYS A 115 -2.90 1.72 25.95
C CYS A 115 -3.53 0.37 26.31
N LEU A 116 -4.37 0.36 27.34
CA LEU A 116 -5.17 -0.79 27.76
C LEU A 116 -6.67 -0.53 27.48
N GLY A 117 -7.29 -1.39 26.67
CA GLY A 117 -8.70 -1.28 26.27
C GLY A 117 -9.38 -2.65 26.14
N ASP A 118 -10.62 -2.67 25.64
CA ASP A 118 -11.52 -3.83 25.64
C ASP A 118 -11.20 -4.92 24.60
N ALA A 119 -10.39 -4.63 23.57
CA ALA A 119 -10.09 -5.58 22.49
C ALA A 119 -9.61 -6.95 23.03
N HIS A 120 -10.23 -8.05 22.57
CA HIS A 120 -9.97 -9.44 23.00
C HIS A 120 -10.16 -9.71 24.52
N GLN A 121 -11.01 -8.93 25.20
CA GLN A 121 -11.22 -9.08 26.65
C GLN A 121 -11.91 -10.40 27.01
N GLU A 122 -12.70 -10.98 26.12
CA GLU A 122 -13.40 -12.25 26.33
C GLU A 122 -12.48 -13.42 26.65
N ASN A 123 -11.22 -13.39 26.19
CA ASN A 123 -10.23 -14.44 26.41
C ASN A 123 -9.39 -14.24 27.68
N PHE A 124 -9.64 -13.15 28.43
CA PHE A 124 -8.89 -12.82 29.65
C PHE A 124 -9.86 -12.66 30.83
N THR A 125 -9.49 -13.20 31.96
CA THR A 125 -10.30 -13.14 33.20
C THR A 125 -10.39 -11.72 33.78
N SER A 126 -9.43 -10.85 33.46
CA SER A 126 -9.40 -9.45 33.89
C SER A 126 -8.50 -8.59 33.01
N TYR A 127 -8.73 -7.26 33.05
CA TYR A 127 -7.84 -6.29 32.41
C TYR A 127 -6.39 -6.38 32.93
N GLU A 128 -6.24 -6.70 34.20
CA GLU A 128 -4.94 -6.89 34.82
C GLU A 128 -4.19 -8.09 34.23
N GLN A 129 -4.86 -9.24 34.07
CA GLN A 129 -4.26 -10.42 33.46
C GLN A 129 -3.82 -10.10 32.02
N LYS A 130 -4.67 -9.44 31.25
CA LYS A 130 -4.35 -9.03 29.87
C LYS A 130 -3.18 -8.07 29.80
N CYS A 131 -3.14 -7.08 30.71
CA CYS A 131 -2.04 -6.13 30.80
C CYS A 131 -0.71 -6.81 31.13
N LEU A 132 -0.70 -7.68 32.14
CA LEU A 132 0.49 -8.44 32.53
C LEU A 132 0.96 -9.39 31.42
N GLU A 133 0.03 -10.00 30.69
CA GLU A 133 0.37 -10.85 29.54
C GLU A 133 1.06 -10.01 28.44
N LYS A 134 0.53 -8.85 28.10
CA LYS A 134 1.14 -7.94 27.13
C LYS A 134 2.52 -7.44 27.55
N LEU A 135 2.71 -7.14 28.84
CA LEU A 135 3.99 -6.68 29.40
C LEU A 135 5.11 -7.73 29.33
N LYS A 136 4.79 -9.02 29.15
CA LYS A 136 5.79 -10.08 28.90
C LYS A 136 6.66 -9.81 27.66
N LEU A 137 6.14 -9.08 26.68
CA LEU A 137 6.92 -8.66 25.52
C LEU A 137 8.22 -7.93 25.90
N PHE A 138 8.19 -7.19 26.99
CA PHE A 138 9.28 -6.30 27.42
C PHE A 138 10.20 -6.90 28.47
N LYS A 139 10.03 -8.18 28.81
CA LYS A 139 10.76 -8.87 29.87
C LYS A 139 12.28 -8.60 29.85
N ASP A 140 12.88 -8.63 28.66
CA ASP A 140 14.30 -8.47 28.42
C ASP A 140 14.66 -7.14 27.74
N ALA A 141 13.70 -6.23 27.57
CA ALA A 141 13.94 -4.91 27.00
C ALA A 141 14.77 -4.03 27.93
N LYS A 142 15.58 -3.14 27.35
CA LYS A 142 16.40 -2.19 28.11
C LYS A 142 15.58 -1.00 28.61
N VAL A 143 14.59 -0.58 27.85
CA VAL A 143 13.75 0.61 28.12
C VAL A 143 12.29 0.28 27.89
N LEU A 144 11.39 0.82 28.73
CA LEU A 144 9.94 0.73 28.57
C LEU A 144 9.30 2.11 28.54
N VAL A 145 8.69 2.45 27.41
CA VAL A 145 7.89 3.68 27.23
C VAL A 145 6.42 3.39 27.53
N TYR A 146 5.81 4.18 28.41
CA TYR A 146 4.39 4.07 28.76
C TYR A 146 3.84 5.36 29.37
N ASP A 147 2.51 5.46 29.40
CA ASP A 147 1.77 6.55 30.06
C ASP A 147 1.70 6.32 31.56
N MET A 148 2.27 7.22 32.35
CA MET A 148 2.27 7.18 33.83
C MET A 148 0.92 7.66 34.40
N ASP A 149 0.08 8.31 33.63
CA ASP A 149 -1.22 8.82 34.06
C ASP A 149 -2.33 7.73 34.02
N ASP A 150 -2.11 6.60 33.31
CA ASP A 150 -3.01 5.44 33.37
C ASP A 150 -2.67 4.56 34.57
N ALA A 151 -3.41 4.74 35.67
CA ALA A 151 -3.19 4.02 36.94
C ALA A 151 -3.26 2.48 36.79
N ARG A 152 -4.06 1.96 35.81
CA ARG A 152 -4.17 0.51 35.55
C ARG A 152 -2.89 -0.02 34.93
N VAL A 153 -2.33 0.70 33.96
CA VAL A 153 -1.05 0.35 33.35
C VAL A 153 0.08 0.43 34.35
N VAL A 154 0.17 1.51 35.14
CA VAL A 154 1.17 1.69 36.18
C VAL A 154 1.14 0.55 37.22
N GLY A 155 -0.06 0.17 37.67
CA GLY A 155 -0.23 -0.95 38.61
C GLY A 155 0.30 -2.28 38.04
N CYS A 156 0.14 -2.53 36.74
CA CYS A 156 0.64 -3.72 36.05
C CYS A 156 2.16 -3.64 35.83
N VAL A 157 2.67 -2.49 35.37
CA VAL A 157 4.11 -2.27 35.18
C VAL A 157 4.90 -2.53 36.44
N ASN A 158 4.43 -2.03 37.56
CA ASN A 158 5.07 -2.25 38.90
C ASN A 158 5.09 -3.73 39.32
N ARG A 159 4.20 -4.57 38.79
CA ARG A 159 4.12 -6.02 39.09
C ARG A 159 4.71 -6.88 37.97
N SER A 160 5.10 -6.27 36.87
CA SER A 160 5.69 -6.99 35.74
C SER A 160 7.11 -7.49 36.05
N ALA A 161 7.59 -8.41 35.22
CA ALA A 161 8.96 -8.93 35.29
C ALA A 161 10.02 -7.98 34.68
N PHE A 162 9.61 -6.80 34.22
CA PHE A 162 10.50 -5.83 33.59
C PHE A 162 11.55 -5.30 34.57
N LYS A 163 12.81 -5.26 34.15
CA LYS A 163 13.96 -4.85 35.01
C LYS A 163 14.79 -3.71 34.38
N GLY A 164 14.40 -3.23 33.25
CA GLY A 164 15.09 -2.16 32.51
C GLY A 164 14.74 -0.76 33.05
N GLU A 165 15.09 0.24 32.28
CA GLU A 165 14.82 1.65 32.56
C GLU A 165 13.37 2.01 32.15
N TYR A 166 12.68 2.74 33.06
CA TYR A 166 11.35 3.27 32.75
C TYR A 166 11.45 4.64 32.09
N PHE A 167 11.06 4.74 30.85
CA PHE A 167 10.91 6.00 30.12
C PHE A 167 9.43 6.40 30.11
N ALA A 168 8.89 6.69 31.30
CA ALA A 168 7.52 7.09 31.47
C ALA A 168 7.31 8.56 31.02
N TRP A 169 6.13 8.83 30.47
CA TRP A 169 5.68 10.20 30.24
C TRP A 169 4.40 10.49 31.02
N SER A 170 4.19 11.77 31.38
CA SER A 170 3.04 12.20 32.17
C SER A 170 2.67 13.66 31.89
N ARG A 171 1.39 13.96 31.95
CA ARG A 171 0.83 15.33 31.93
C ARG A 171 0.59 15.88 33.35
N GLN A 172 0.63 14.99 34.35
CA GLN A 172 0.31 15.32 35.74
C GLN A 172 1.55 15.34 36.65
N ARG A 173 2.49 14.44 36.45
CA ARG A 173 3.65 14.23 37.29
C ARG A 173 4.91 14.81 36.65
N ARG A 174 5.67 15.59 37.44
CA ARG A 174 6.94 16.20 37.01
C ARG A 174 8.17 15.31 37.26
N ASP A 175 8.00 14.27 38.08
CA ASP A 175 9.06 13.32 38.46
C ASP A 175 9.24 12.17 37.43
N VAL A 176 8.97 12.43 36.16
CA VAL A 176 9.09 11.49 35.04
C VAL A 176 10.16 11.94 34.04
N PRO A 177 10.76 11.01 33.28
CA PRO A 177 11.73 11.34 32.24
C PRO A 177 11.20 12.34 31.18
N LEU A 178 9.92 12.23 30.79
CA LEU A 178 9.27 13.12 29.83
C LEU A 178 8.01 13.73 30.46
N TYR A 179 8.10 14.98 30.88
CA TYR A 179 6.95 15.72 31.42
C TYR A 179 6.31 16.59 30.35
N ILE A 180 5.02 16.38 30.10
CA ILE A 180 4.22 17.18 29.18
C ILE A 180 3.68 18.41 29.94
N ALA A 181 4.32 19.56 29.73
CA ALA A 181 4.05 20.78 30.50
C ALA A 181 2.73 21.46 30.10
N SER A 182 2.40 21.44 28.79
CA SER A 182 1.13 21.95 28.29
C SER A 182 0.73 21.28 26.99
N VAL A 183 -0.57 21.27 26.73
CA VAL A 183 -1.20 20.81 25.47
C VAL A 183 -2.17 21.89 25.05
N GLU A 184 -1.87 22.56 23.93
CA GLU A 184 -2.71 23.59 23.33
C GLU A 184 -3.32 23.07 22.04
N LYS A 185 -4.64 22.85 22.05
CA LYS A 185 -5.39 22.42 20.87
C LYS A 185 -5.81 23.65 20.07
N ARG A 186 -5.43 23.69 18.79
CA ARG A 186 -5.81 24.69 17.80
C ARG A 186 -6.78 24.09 16.80
N GLU A 187 -7.18 24.86 15.83
CA GLU A 187 -8.22 24.47 14.87
C GLU A 187 -7.85 23.20 14.07
N ALA A 188 -6.58 23.04 13.69
CA ALA A 188 -6.12 21.90 12.87
C ALA A 188 -4.86 21.20 13.43
N GLU A 189 -4.33 21.64 14.56
CA GLU A 189 -3.11 21.10 15.16
C GLU A 189 -3.18 21.10 16.68
N THR A 190 -2.36 20.26 17.31
CA THR A 190 -2.11 20.31 18.76
C THR A 190 -0.65 20.63 19.01
N VAL A 191 -0.38 21.69 19.78
CA VAL A 191 0.97 22.05 20.25
C VAL A 191 1.23 21.41 21.59
N VAL A 192 2.33 20.66 21.69
CA VAL A 192 2.77 19.93 22.90
C VAL A 192 4.06 20.56 23.39
N SER A 193 4.03 21.19 24.58
CA SER A 193 5.23 21.67 25.26
C SER A 193 5.65 20.62 26.28
N TYR A 194 6.94 20.29 26.33
CA TYR A 194 7.46 19.24 27.19
C TYR A 194 8.80 19.59 27.81
N ILE A 195 9.12 18.90 28.90
CA ILE A 195 10.41 18.99 29.58
C ILE A 195 11.10 17.62 29.51
N TYR A 196 12.30 17.60 28.95
CA TYR A 196 13.16 16.43 28.85
C TYR A 196 14.58 16.78 29.29
N LYS A 197 15.14 15.99 30.24
CA LYS A 197 16.48 16.25 30.82
C LYS A 197 16.65 17.71 31.32
N GLY A 198 15.59 18.29 31.89
CA GLY A 198 15.59 19.66 32.42
C GLY A 198 15.55 20.77 31.37
N LYS A 199 15.41 20.45 30.09
CA LYS A 199 15.24 21.42 28.98
C LYS A 199 13.80 21.44 28.50
N GLU A 200 13.28 22.64 28.28
CA GLU A 200 11.97 22.85 27.67
C GLU A 200 12.08 22.79 26.15
N ALA A 201 11.13 22.14 25.50
CA ALA A 201 10.96 22.12 24.07
C ALA A 201 9.46 21.96 23.71
N ALA A 202 9.13 22.17 22.45
CA ALA A 202 7.78 22.01 21.95
C ALA A 202 7.77 21.42 20.55
N CYS A 203 6.69 20.71 20.23
CA CYS A 203 6.40 20.23 18.88
C CYS A 203 4.90 20.41 18.59
N SER A 204 4.51 20.45 17.32
CA SER A 204 3.11 20.39 16.92
C SER A 204 2.82 19.06 16.20
N ILE A 205 1.57 18.64 16.27
CA ILE A 205 1.05 17.48 15.55
C ILE A 205 -0.21 17.88 14.79
N PRO A 206 -0.44 17.42 13.55
CA PRO A 206 -1.62 17.76 12.75
C PRO A 206 -2.87 16.95 13.17
N PHE A 207 -3.05 16.72 14.47
CA PHE A 207 -4.15 15.98 15.05
C PHE A 207 -4.65 16.66 16.32
N ILE A 208 -5.96 16.53 16.62
CA ILE A 208 -6.59 17.21 17.78
C ILE A 208 -7.22 16.24 18.78
N ASP A 209 -7.27 14.94 18.48
CA ASP A 209 -7.84 13.93 19.34
C ASP A 209 -6.84 13.38 20.39
N GLU A 210 -7.37 12.87 21.52
CA GLU A 210 -6.56 12.41 22.65
C GLU A 210 -5.76 11.13 22.33
N ALA A 211 -6.28 10.26 21.46
CA ALA A 211 -5.57 9.03 21.11
C ALA A 211 -4.35 9.33 20.24
N SER A 212 -4.49 10.22 19.26
CA SER A 212 -3.37 10.70 18.45
C SER A 212 -2.35 11.45 19.30
N LEU A 213 -2.79 12.25 20.27
CA LEU A 213 -1.88 12.90 21.21
C LEU A 213 -1.07 11.87 22.01
N ALA A 214 -1.71 10.89 22.63
CA ALA A 214 -1.01 9.86 23.43
C ALA A 214 -0.04 9.03 22.58
N ASN A 215 -0.45 8.65 21.37
CA ASN A 215 0.40 7.92 20.43
C ASN A 215 1.62 8.76 20.00
N SER A 216 1.43 10.05 19.70
CA SER A 216 2.50 10.96 19.30
C SER A 216 3.49 11.23 20.45
N VAL A 217 3.01 11.35 21.70
CA VAL A 217 3.90 11.48 22.87
C VAL A 217 4.72 10.20 23.08
N SER A 218 4.14 9.03 22.84
CA SER A 218 4.88 7.77 22.86
C SER A 218 5.97 7.72 21.76
N CYS A 219 5.67 8.21 20.56
CA CYS A 219 6.66 8.35 19.49
C CYS A 219 7.76 9.36 19.85
N LEU A 220 7.38 10.53 20.42
CA LEU A 220 8.32 11.53 20.93
C LEU A 220 9.30 10.92 21.93
N ALA A 221 8.80 10.14 22.88
CA ALA A 221 9.62 9.45 23.89
C ALA A 221 10.66 8.51 23.26
N VAL A 222 10.25 7.70 22.28
CA VAL A 222 11.16 6.81 21.55
C VAL A 222 12.22 7.60 20.77
N CYS A 223 11.82 8.65 20.04
CA CYS A 223 12.74 9.47 19.25
C CYS A 223 13.79 10.18 20.15
N LEU A 224 13.35 10.73 21.29
CA LEU A 224 14.25 11.34 22.27
C LEU A 224 15.21 10.32 22.88
N HIS A 225 14.73 9.09 23.17
CA HIS A 225 15.59 8.01 23.68
C HIS A 225 16.63 7.57 22.64
N LEU A 226 16.26 7.51 21.37
CA LEU A 226 17.18 7.20 20.26
C LEU A 226 18.15 8.35 19.93
N GLY A 227 18.06 9.50 20.63
CA GLY A 227 18.99 10.61 20.52
C GLY A 227 18.70 11.59 19.40
N MET A 228 17.50 11.56 18.83
CA MET A 228 17.09 12.56 17.84
C MET A 228 16.96 13.94 18.47
N SER A 229 17.38 15.00 17.77
CA SER A 229 17.31 16.37 18.29
C SER A 229 15.86 16.86 18.42
N PRO A 230 15.52 17.66 19.45
CA PRO A 230 14.19 18.22 19.60
C PRO A 230 13.71 19.02 18.37
N GLU A 231 14.61 19.70 17.67
CA GLU A 231 14.34 20.47 16.46
C GLU A 231 13.94 19.56 15.30
N THR A 232 14.67 18.47 15.09
CA THR A 232 14.36 17.46 14.08
C THR A 232 13.02 16.79 14.37
N ILE A 233 12.79 16.43 15.63
CA ILE A 233 11.51 15.83 16.05
C ILE A 233 10.36 16.79 15.80
N ALA A 234 10.47 18.07 16.19
CA ALA A 234 9.43 19.06 16.01
C ALA A 234 9.08 19.26 14.53
N ALA A 235 10.09 19.37 13.66
CA ALA A 235 9.89 19.52 12.22
C ALA A 235 9.14 18.32 11.60
N ARG A 236 9.47 17.09 12.03
CA ARG A 236 8.84 15.86 11.48
C ARG A 236 7.48 15.58 12.09
N MET A 237 7.27 15.87 13.36
CA MET A 237 5.96 15.68 13.99
C MET A 237 4.89 16.60 13.40
N ALA A 238 5.26 17.80 12.96
CA ALA A 238 4.34 18.75 12.33
C ALA A 238 3.77 18.27 10.99
N VAL A 239 4.43 17.31 10.34
CA VAL A 239 4.04 16.78 9.03
C VAL A 239 3.64 15.30 9.07
N LEU A 240 3.34 14.76 10.25
CA LEU A 240 2.86 13.38 10.38
C LEU A 240 1.57 13.17 9.59
N GLU A 241 1.55 12.11 8.79
CA GLU A 241 0.37 11.74 8.02
C GLU A 241 -0.55 10.79 8.80
N PRO A 242 -1.88 10.88 8.59
CA PRO A 242 -2.83 9.91 9.12
C PRO A 242 -2.49 8.50 8.63
N VAL A 243 -2.58 7.52 9.50
CA VAL A 243 -2.45 6.11 9.10
C VAL A 243 -3.75 5.68 8.42
N ALA A 244 -3.67 5.26 7.17
CA ALA A 244 -4.82 4.84 6.37
C ALA A 244 -5.69 3.80 7.12
N MET A 245 -7.03 3.89 6.93
CA MET A 245 -8.08 3.07 7.58
C MET A 245 -8.27 3.31 9.09
N ARG A 246 -7.88 4.49 9.61
CA ARG A 246 -8.26 4.92 10.98
C ARG A 246 -8.63 6.39 10.98
N LEU A 247 -9.93 6.67 11.22
CA LEU A 247 -10.52 8.02 11.26
C LEU A 247 -10.25 8.84 9.97
N GLU A 248 -10.33 8.17 8.80
CA GLU A 248 -10.20 8.83 7.52
C GLU A 248 -11.44 9.69 7.23
N VAL A 249 -11.23 10.97 6.90
CA VAL A 249 -12.30 11.89 6.56
C VAL A 249 -12.39 12.06 5.05
N LYS A 250 -13.59 11.86 4.50
CA LYS A 250 -13.91 12.02 3.08
C LYS A 250 -15.14 12.91 2.90
N GLU A 251 -15.20 13.60 1.78
CA GLU A 251 -16.45 14.21 1.34
C GLU A 251 -17.42 13.12 0.89
N GLY A 252 -18.62 13.15 1.40
CA GLY A 252 -19.73 12.28 0.99
C GLY A 252 -20.60 12.94 -0.07
N ARG A 253 -21.38 12.11 -0.78
CA ARG A 253 -22.42 12.60 -1.67
C ARG A 253 -23.49 13.36 -0.88
N SER A 254 -24.31 14.17 -1.57
CA SER A 254 -25.42 14.94 -0.98
C SER A 254 -25.00 15.83 0.19
N GLY A 255 -23.79 16.42 0.13
CA GLY A 255 -23.29 17.35 1.19
C GLY A 255 -22.85 16.64 2.48
N CYS A 256 -22.79 15.32 2.53
CA CYS A 256 -22.34 14.59 3.71
C CYS A 256 -20.84 14.69 3.93
N THR A 257 -20.40 14.57 5.18
CA THR A 257 -19.01 14.33 5.56
C THR A 257 -18.89 12.93 6.12
N LEU A 258 -18.03 12.09 5.56
CA LEU A 258 -17.82 10.72 6.00
C LEU A 258 -16.58 10.64 6.89
N ILE A 259 -16.71 9.98 8.04
CA ILE A 259 -15.59 9.60 8.91
C ILE A 259 -15.54 8.07 8.90
N ASN A 260 -14.54 7.52 8.20
CA ASN A 260 -14.36 6.09 8.08
C ASN A 260 -13.41 5.56 9.15
N ASP A 261 -13.90 4.63 9.98
CA ASP A 261 -13.13 3.88 10.98
C ASP A 261 -13.59 2.41 11.00
N SER A 262 -13.57 1.76 9.85
CA SER A 262 -14.16 0.45 9.60
C SER A 262 -13.19 -0.73 9.75
N TYR A 263 -12.15 -0.61 10.57
CA TYR A 263 -11.16 -1.67 10.77
C TYR A 263 -11.33 -2.45 12.08
N ASN A 264 -11.62 -1.75 13.17
CA ASN A 264 -11.83 -2.32 14.51
C ASN A 264 -13.14 -1.81 15.09
N SER A 265 -13.92 -2.71 15.69
CA SER A 265 -15.16 -2.35 16.39
C SER A 265 -15.07 -2.84 17.83
N ASP A 266 -14.64 -1.97 18.74
CA ASP A 266 -14.70 -2.16 20.19
C ASP A 266 -15.24 -0.89 20.88
N TYR A 267 -15.69 -1.02 22.14
CA TYR A 267 -16.34 0.06 22.85
C TYR A 267 -15.45 1.31 23.01
N ASN A 268 -14.17 1.14 23.33
CA ASN A 268 -13.25 2.27 23.55
C ASN A 268 -12.89 2.97 22.23
N SER A 269 -12.66 2.21 21.16
CA SER A 269 -12.40 2.78 19.85
C SER A 269 -13.64 3.50 19.28
N LEU A 270 -14.85 3.06 19.65
CA LEU A 270 -16.09 3.78 19.32
C LEU A 270 -16.15 5.14 20.03
N ASP A 271 -15.84 5.19 21.32
CA ASP A 271 -15.83 6.44 22.07
C ASP A 271 -14.82 7.45 21.49
N ILE A 272 -13.62 6.98 21.12
CA ILE A 272 -12.61 7.80 20.45
C ILE A 272 -13.11 8.35 19.11
N ALA A 273 -13.76 7.51 18.30
CA ALA A 273 -14.28 7.93 17.00
C ALA A 273 -15.42 8.95 17.11
N LEU A 274 -16.29 8.77 18.09
CA LEU A 274 -17.37 9.72 18.40
C LEU A 274 -16.83 11.05 18.96
N ASP A 275 -15.80 11.00 19.82
CA ASP A 275 -15.12 12.19 20.31
C ASP A 275 -14.45 12.96 19.16
N PHE A 276 -13.78 12.26 18.25
CA PHE A 276 -13.19 12.85 17.05
C PHE A 276 -14.26 13.55 16.19
N MET A 277 -15.38 12.88 15.89
CA MET A 277 -16.50 13.44 15.14
C MET A 277 -17.02 14.73 15.78
N ASN A 278 -17.14 14.77 17.12
CA ASN A 278 -17.71 15.89 17.86
C ASN A 278 -16.80 17.13 17.92
N ARG A 279 -15.47 16.95 17.82
CA ARG A 279 -14.49 18.03 17.92
C ARG A 279 -14.19 18.71 16.60
N ARG A 280 -14.69 18.18 15.50
CA ARG A 280 -14.44 18.77 14.18
C ARG A 280 -15.28 20.03 13.96
N PRO A 281 -14.66 21.15 13.54
CA PRO A 281 -15.37 22.42 13.29
C PRO A 281 -16.41 22.30 12.17
N ASP A 282 -16.11 21.52 11.13
CA ASP A 282 -16.99 21.28 9.98
C ASP A 282 -18.21 20.39 10.31
N CYS A 283 -18.25 19.84 11.52
CA CYS A 283 -19.38 19.05 12.05
C CYS A 283 -20.35 19.87 12.94
N ALA A 284 -19.98 21.09 13.28
CA ALA A 284 -20.78 21.92 14.17
C ALA A 284 -22.15 22.27 13.55
N GLY A 285 -23.25 21.97 14.29
CA GLY A 285 -24.61 22.25 13.86
C GLY A 285 -25.19 21.34 12.78
N ARG A 286 -24.45 20.28 12.37
CA ARG A 286 -24.92 19.27 11.41
C ARG A 286 -25.42 18.02 12.12
N LYS A 287 -26.39 17.34 11.52
CA LYS A 287 -26.92 16.05 12.00
C LYS A 287 -25.81 15.00 12.02
N ARG A 288 -25.77 14.20 13.10
CA ARG A 288 -24.75 13.18 13.32
C ARG A 288 -25.36 11.81 13.19
N THR A 289 -24.86 11.06 12.22
CA THR A 289 -25.29 9.68 11.94
C THR A 289 -24.14 8.73 12.24
N LEU A 290 -24.43 7.65 12.98
CA LEU A 290 -23.49 6.57 13.22
C LEU A 290 -23.97 5.30 12.51
N ILE A 291 -23.12 4.73 11.67
CA ILE A 291 -23.29 3.39 11.12
C ILE A 291 -22.33 2.47 11.88
N LEU A 292 -22.85 1.51 12.64
CA LEU A 292 -22.09 0.64 13.51
C LEU A 292 -22.36 -0.83 13.18
N SER A 293 -21.31 -1.64 13.03
CA SER A 293 -21.43 -3.10 12.97
C SER A 293 -21.54 -3.71 14.36
N ASP A 294 -21.89 -5.00 14.43
CA ASP A 294 -21.68 -5.75 15.66
C ASP A 294 -20.25 -5.57 16.18
N ILE A 295 -20.13 -5.44 17.49
CA ILE A 295 -18.87 -5.40 18.20
C ILE A 295 -18.46 -6.85 18.47
N GLU A 296 -17.44 -7.29 17.74
CA GLU A 296 -16.88 -8.63 17.88
C GLU A 296 -15.93 -8.72 19.07
N GLN A 297 -15.76 -9.91 19.62
CA GLN A 297 -14.77 -10.22 20.68
C GLN A 297 -14.91 -9.37 21.96
N ALA A 298 -16.09 -8.93 22.28
CA ALA A 298 -16.40 -8.28 23.54
C ALA A 298 -17.07 -9.29 24.48
N GLY A 299 -16.38 -9.77 25.51
CA GLY A 299 -16.96 -10.70 26.49
C GLY A 299 -18.20 -10.14 27.22
N GLY A 300 -19.10 -11.01 27.67
CA GLY A 300 -20.30 -10.66 28.43
C GLY A 300 -21.62 -10.81 27.66
N ALA A 301 -22.73 -10.49 28.31
CA ALA A 301 -24.04 -10.52 27.66
C ALA A 301 -24.21 -9.38 26.64
N PRO A 302 -24.75 -9.61 25.45
CA PRO A 302 -24.96 -8.55 24.45
C PRO A 302 -25.75 -7.36 24.98
N GLU A 303 -26.75 -7.58 25.81
CA GLU A 303 -27.59 -6.53 26.41
C GLU A 303 -26.79 -5.54 27.26
N ASP A 304 -25.79 -6.01 28.01
CA ASP A 304 -24.95 -5.16 28.85
C ASP A 304 -24.03 -4.30 28.00
N LEU A 305 -23.39 -4.90 26.97
CA LEU A 305 -22.52 -4.21 26.05
C LEU A 305 -23.27 -3.13 25.26
N TYR A 306 -24.36 -3.53 24.59
CA TYR A 306 -25.11 -2.61 23.75
C TYR A 306 -25.95 -1.61 24.56
N GLY A 307 -26.28 -1.91 25.82
CA GLY A 307 -26.80 -0.92 26.76
C GLY A 307 -25.78 0.18 27.09
N ARG A 308 -24.49 -0.15 27.21
CA ARG A 308 -23.39 0.83 27.32
C ARG A 308 -23.21 1.62 26.03
N VAL A 309 -23.23 0.95 24.88
CA VAL A 309 -23.12 1.58 23.55
C VAL A 309 -24.27 2.58 23.36
N ALA A 310 -25.51 2.21 23.61
CA ALA A 310 -26.66 3.09 23.46
C ALA A 310 -26.55 4.34 24.33
N ARG A 311 -26.11 4.22 25.60
CA ARG A 311 -25.85 5.37 26.48
C ARG A 311 -24.72 6.25 25.95
N LEU A 312 -23.62 5.66 25.48
CA LEU A 312 -22.50 6.40 24.91
C LEU A 312 -22.91 7.20 23.67
N VAL A 313 -23.59 6.56 22.73
CA VAL A 313 -24.06 7.15 21.48
C VAL A 313 -25.01 8.33 21.76
N ALA A 314 -25.94 8.17 22.69
CA ALA A 314 -26.85 9.25 23.12
C ALA A 314 -26.07 10.41 23.80
N MET A 315 -25.15 10.09 24.72
CA MET A 315 -24.32 11.09 25.41
C MET A 315 -23.42 11.90 24.45
N ARG A 316 -22.96 11.25 23.38
CA ARG A 316 -22.13 11.89 22.33
C ARG A 316 -22.97 12.65 21.28
N GLY A 317 -24.30 12.67 21.42
CA GLY A 317 -25.21 13.47 20.60
C GLY A 317 -25.39 12.93 19.19
N VAL A 318 -25.33 11.64 18.98
CA VAL A 318 -25.73 11.00 17.72
C VAL A 318 -27.25 11.05 17.60
N GLU A 319 -27.72 11.57 16.47
CA GLU A 319 -29.16 11.79 16.23
C GLU A 319 -29.78 10.64 15.43
N LYS A 320 -28.99 10.01 14.55
CA LYS A 320 -29.40 8.83 13.77
C LYS A 320 -28.43 7.68 13.94
N PHE A 321 -28.96 6.49 14.20
CA PHE A 321 -28.18 5.27 14.40
C PHE A 321 -28.56 4.21 13.35
N ILE A 322 -27.58 3.63 12.68
CA ILE A 322 -27.77 2.52 11.74
C ILE A 322 -26.93 1.34 12.25
N GLY A 323 -27.59 0.35 12.81
CA GLY A 323 -26.99 -0.88 13.34
C GLY A 323 -26.92 -1.98 12.28
N VAL A 324 -25.78 -2.64 12.14
CA VAL A 324 -25.59 -3.73 11.19
C VAL A 324 -25.04 -4.95 11.90
N GLY A 325 -25.82 -6.01 11.90
CA GLY A 325 -25.44 -7.29 12.49
C GLY A 325 -26.57 -7.93 13.29
N PRO A 326 -26.50 -9.25 13.49
CA PRO A 326 -27.52 -10.00 14.21
C PRO A 326 -27.62 -9.60 15.69
N CYS A 327 -26.51 -9.26 16.36
CA CYS A 327 -26.54 -8.88 17.78
C CYS A 327 -27.18 -7.51 17.99
N LEU A 328 -26.82 -6.50 17.18
CA LEU A 328 -27.46 -5.18 17.22
C LEU A 328 -28.94 -5.25 16.87
N SER A 329 -29.30 -6.06 15.87
CA SER A 329 -30.70 -6.26 15.49
C SER A 329 -31.54 -6.91 16.61
N ALA A 330 -30.94 -7.76 17.45
CA ALA A 330 -31.61 -8.40 18.57
C ALA A 330 -31.93 -7.43 19.72
N VAL A 331 -31.15 -6.36 19.86
CA VAL A 331 -31.23 -5.41 20.98
C VAL A 331 -31.72 -4.01 20.55
N GLN A 332 -32.38 -3.90 19.41
CA GLN A 332 -32.83 -2.62 18.83
C GLN A 332 -33.61 -1.72 19.80
N GLY A 333 -34.37 -2.30 20.74
CA GLY A 333 -35.14 -1.56 21.76
C GLY A 333 -34.30 -0.76 22.77
N LEU A 334 -32.98 -0.91 22.79
CA LEU A 334 -32.07 -0.15 23.68
C LEU A 334 -31.75 1.25 23.15
N PHE A 335 -31.99 1.51 21.85
CA PHE A 335 -31.61 2.77 21.19
C PHE A 335 -32.84 3.69 21.12
N GLY A 336 -32.78 4.80 21.85
CA GLY A 336 -33.90 5.76 22.00
C GLY A 336 -33.90 6.91 20.97
N MET A 337 -32.94 6.95 20.01
CA MET A 337 -32.89 7.92 18.91
C MET A 337 -33.53 7.34 17.64
N GLU A 338 -33.52 8.12 16.54
CA GLU A 338 -33.86 7.59 15.21
C GLU A 338 -32.91 6.44 14.87
N ALA A 339 -33.42 5.20 14.78
CA ALA A 339 -32.56 4.03 14.59
C ALA A 339 -33.16 3.05 13.58
N CYS A 340 -32.26 2.50 12.72
CA CYS A 340 -32.56 1.43 11.77
C CYS A 340 -31.57 0.28 11.98
N PHE A 341 -32.03 -0.97 11.78
CA PHE A 341 -31.22 -2.16 12.01
C PHE A 341 -31.31 -3.12 10.83
N TYR A 342 -30.15 -3.65 10.44
CA TYR A 342 -29.98 -4.60 9.34
C TYR A 342 -29.12 -5.77 9.79
N ARG A 343 -29.37 -6.96 9.25
CA ARG A 343 -28.62 -8.17 9.64
C ARG A 343 -27.26 -8.27 8.94
N SER A 344 -27.11 -7.60 7.79
CA SER A 344 -25.89 -7.62 7.00
C SER A 344 -25.66 -6.29 6.28
N THR A 345 -24.43 -6.06 5.81
CA THR A 345 -24.06 -4.92 4.96
C THR A 345 -24.83 -4.91 3.64
N ASP A 346 -25.06 -6.08 3.04
CA ASP A 346 -25.82 -6.21 1.79
C ASP A 346 -27.30 -5.83 1.97
N GLU A 347 -27.90 -6.19 3.11
CA GLU A 347 -29.27 -5.78 3.45
C GLU A 347 -29.36 -4.25 3.61
N LEU A 348 -28.38 -3.61 4.26
CA LEU A 348 -28.31 -2.16 4.37
C LEU A 348 -28.15 -1.48 3.00
N LEU A 349 -27.27 -1.97 2.14
CA LEU A 349 -27.08 -1.45 0.78
C LEU A 349 -28.34 -1.53 -0.06
N GLY A 350 -29.09 -2.66 0.04
CA GLY A 350 -30.36 -2.87 -0.68
C GLY A 350 -31.54 -2.09 -0.12
N SER A 351 -31.44 -1.49 1.07
CA SER A 351 -32.58 -0.84 1.74
C SER A 351 -32.93 0.55 1.21
N GLY A 352 -32.01 1.21 0.48
CA GLY A 352 -32.16 2.59 0.03
C GLY A 352 -32.01 3.65 1.14
N VAL A 353 -31.78 3.28 2.41
CA VAL A 353 -31.66 4.24 3.52
C VAL A 353 -30.44 5.11 3.40
N LEU A 354 -29.37 4.57 2.80
CA LEU A 354 -28.12 5.33 2.56
C LEU A 354 -28.30 6.45 1.54
N ASP A 355 -29.22 6.30 0.58
CA ASP A 355 -29.53 7.30 -0.45
C ASP A 355 -30.33 8.49 0.09
N MET A 356 -30.94 8.34 1.27
CA MET A 356 -31.70 9.39 1.96
C MET A 356 -30.82 10.27 2.88
N LEU A 357 -29.55 9.93 3.06
CA LEU A 357 -28.62 10.71 3.89
C LEU A 357 -28.16 11.95 3.12
N HIS A 358 -28.34 13.13 3.72
CA HIS A 358 -27.95 14.41 3.11
C HIS A 358 -27.58 15.45 4.19
N ASP A 359 -26.55 16.24 3.93
CA ASP A 359 -26.05 17.32 4.79
C ASP A 359 -25.69 16.85 6.22
N GLU A 360 -25.32 15.57 6.38
CA GLU A 360 -25.01 14.93 7.65
C GLU A 360 -23.50 14.65 7.81
N VAL A 361 -23.08 14.50 9.06
CA VAL A 361 -21.77 13.90 9.38
C VAL A 361 -21.99 12.43 9.72
N ILE A 362 -21.38 11.55 8.96
CA ILE A 362 -21.59 10.11 9.04
C ILE A 362 -20.32 9.44 9.53
N LEU A 363 -20.35 8.88 10.75
CA LEU A 363 -19.31 8.00 11.25
C LEU A 363 -19.62 6.56 10.85
N ILE A 364 -18.70 5.93 10.11
CA ILE A 364 -18.77 4.54 9.67
C ILE A 364 -17.79 3.74 10.50
N LYS A 365 -18.29 2.91 11.41
CA LYS A 365 -17.51 2.13 12.37
C LYS A 365 -17.92 0.66 12.33
N GLY A 366 -17.02 -0.22 11.92
CA GLY A 366 -17.34 -1.64 11.77
C GLY A 366 -16.14 -2.57 11.98
N ALA A 367 -16.44 -3.82 12.37
CA ALA A 367 -15.47 -4.89 12.35
C ALA A 367 -15.17 -5.30 10.88
N ARG A 368 -13.97 -5.79 10.63
CA ARG A 368 -13.49 -6.14 9.29
C ARG A 368 -14.41 -7.15 8.57
N SER A 369 -14.99 -8.09 9.30
CA SER A 369 -15.93 -9.10 8.79
C SER A 369 -17.18 -8.52 8.13
N PHE A 370 -17.57 -7.28 8.47
CA PHE A 370 -18.75 -6.59 7.93
C PHE A 370 -18.46 -5.80 6.64
N ARG A 371 -17.19 -5.69 6.20
CA ARG A 371 -16.82 -5.05 4.93
C ARG A 371 -17.40 -3.64 4.74
N PHE A 372 -17.29 -2.78 5.75
CA PHE A 372 -17.85 -1.42 5.71
C PHE A 372 -17.12 -0.45 4.78
N ASP A 373 -16.00 -0.87 4.19
CA ASP A 373 -15.36 -0.24 3.03
C ASP A 373 -16.36 -0.01 1.88
N VAL A 374 -17.23 -0.99 1.59
CA VAL A 374 -18.27 -0.89 0.56
C VAL A 374 -19.28 0.23 0.88
N LEU A 375 -19.63 0.45 2.16
CA LEU A 375 -20.52 1.54 2.57
C LEU A 375 -19.84 2.90 2.36
N THR A 376 -18.55 3.00 2.71
CA THR A 376 -17.75 4.21 2.49
C THR A 376 -17.67 4.57 1.01
N GLU A 377 -17.46 3.59 0.14
CA GLU A 377 -17.44 3.78 -1.31
C GLU A 377 -18.81 4.21 -1.85
N HIS A 378 -19.89 3.61 -1.35
CA HIS A 378 -21.26 3.95 -1.75
C HIS A 378 -21.61 5.40 -1.37
N LEU A 379 -21.20 5.87 -0.19
CA LEU A 379 -21.50 7.19 0.35
C LEU A 379 -20.50 8.29 -0.08
N ALA A 380 -19.28 7.94 -0.52
CA ALA A 380 -18.28 8.92 -0.90
C ALA A 380 -18.71 9.78 -2.09
N LEU A 381 -18.36 11.06 -2.06
CA LEU A 381 -18.55 11.96 -3.19
C LEU A 381 -17.67 11.47 -4.35
N LYS A 382 -18.29 10.92 -5.36
CA LYS A 382 -17.59 10.56 -6.60
C LYS A 382 -17.45 11.82 -7.44
N VAL A 383 -16.31 12.47 -7.38
CA VAL A 383 -16.01 13.65 -8.21
C VAL A 383 -15.85 13.24 -9.69
N HIS A 384 -15.50 11.98 -9.95
CA HIS A 384 -15.43 11.36 -11.27
C HIS A 384 -16.10 9.99 -11.21
N GLU A 385 -17.08 9.74 -12.07
CA GLU A 385 -17.81 8.48 -12.14
C GLU A 385 -16.99 7.38 -12.85
N THR A 386 -15.97 7.78 -13.61
CA THR A 386 -15.02 6.86 -14.26
C THR A 386 -13.87 6.56 -13.31
N THR A 387 -13.68 5.28 -12.99
CA THR A 387 -12.65 4.81 -12.06
C THR A 387 -11.88 3.63 -12.63
N LEU A 388 -10.58 3.58 -12.30
CA LEU A 388 -9.74 2.40 -12.50
C LEU A 388 -9.56 1.73 -11.12
N GLU A 389 -10.20 0.60 -10.93
CA GLU A 389 -9.99 -0.24 -9.75
C GLU A 389 -8.72 -1.07 -9.95
N VAL A 390 -7.90 -1.14 -8.90
CA VAL A 390 -6.62 -1.85 -8.94
C VAL A 390 -6.55 -2.84 -7.77
N ASN A 391 -6.48 -4.12 -8.12
CA ASN A 391 -6.38 -5.23 -7.18
C ASN A 391 -4.91 -5.49 -6.79
N LEU A 392 -4.52 -5.08 -5.58
CA LEU A 392 -3.16 -5.26 -5.10
C LEU A 392 -2.84 -6.73 -4.75
N ASN A 393 -3.84 -7.56 -4.41
CA ASN A 393 -3.60 -8.99 -4.22
C ASN A 393 -3.23 -9.66 -5.53
N ALA A 394 -3.91 -9.33 -6.62
CA ALA A 394 -3.59 -9.84 -7.94
C ALA A 394 -2.16 -9.47 -8.38
N VAL A 395 -1.66 -8.28 -8.00
CA VAL A 395 -0.25 -7.90 -8.22
C VAL A 395 0.69 -8.88 -7.50
N VAL A 396 0.37 -9.22 -6.25
CA VAL A 396 1.17 -10.16 -5.44
C VAL A 396 1.09 -11.58 -6.01
N ASP A 397 -0.08 -12.02 -6.45
CA ASP A 397 -0.27 -13.34 -7.05
C ASP A 397 0.54 -13.47 -8.35
N ASN A 398 0.50 -12.46 -9.21
CA ASN A 398 1.31 -12.40 -10.43
C ASN A 398 2.81 -12.37 -10.12
N LEU A 399 3.23 -11.59 -9.12
CA LEU A 399 4.62 -11.57 -8.65
C LEU A 399 5.07 -12.97 -8.22
N ASN A 400 4.26 -13.67 -7.42
CA ASN A 400 4.55 -14.99 -6.93
C ASN A 400 4.52 -16.06 -8.04
N TYR A 401 3.62 -15.92 -9.02
CA TYR A 401 3.62 -16.74 -10.22
C TYR A 401 4.99 -16.70 -10.92
N TYR A 402 5.52 -15.49 -11.19
CA TYR A 402 6.83 -15.37 -11.83
C TYR A 402 7.99 -15.79 -10.93
N ARG A 403 7.90 -15.58 -9.62
CA ARG A 403 8.88 -16.10 -8.67
C ARG A 403 8.96 -17.63 -8.67
N SER A 404 7.88 -18.33 -8.99
CA SER A 404 7.87 -19.80 -9.04
C SER A 404 8.78 -20.40 -10.13
N PHE A 405 9.15 -19.61 -11.15
CA PHE A 405 10.11 -20.01 -12.19
C PHE A 405 11.56 -19.77 -11.80
N MET A 406 11.79 -19.03 -10.72
CA MET A 406 13.12 -18.53 -10.36
C MET A 406 13.75 -19.33 -9.24
N LYS A 407 15.08 -19.34 -9.21
CA LYS A 407 15.83 -19.80 -8.05
C LYS A 407 15.76 -18.75 -6.93
N PRO A 408 15.81 -19.18 -5.65
CA PRO A 408 15.74 -18.25 -4.50
C PRO A 408 16.78 -17.14 -4.50
N GLU A 409 17.97 -17.39 -5.05
CA GLU A 409 19.06 -16.42 -5.13
C GLU A 409 18.95 -15.45 -6.31
N THR A 410 18.05 -15.69 -7.27
CA THR A 410 17.86 -14.82 -8.42
C THR A 410 17.05 -13.60 -8.02
N LYS A 411 17.61 -12.41 -8.26
CA LYS A 411 16.97 -11.13 -7.96
C LYS A 411 15.91 -10.76 -8.99
N MET A 412 14.96 -9.93 -8.58
CA MET A 412 13.89 -9.46 -9.46
C MET A 412 13.84 -7.94 -9.52
N VAL A 413 13.78 -7.40 -10.75
CA VAL A 413 13.43 -6.02 -11.05
C VAL A 413 11.97 -5.97 -11.47
N CYS A 414 11.14 -5.20 -10.80
CA CYS A 414 9.75 -4.95 -11.21
C CYS A 414 9.62 -3.60 -11.90
N MET A 415 9.03 -3.61 -13.09
CA MET A 415 8.83 -2.39 -13.89
C MET A 415 7.59 -1.63 -13.41
N VAL A 416 7.79 -0.41 -12.88
CA VAL A 416 6.70 0.48 -12.42
C VAL A 416 6.66 1.81 -13.18
N LYS A 417 7.31 1.87 -14.34
CA LYS A 417 7.32 3.03 -15.23
C LYS A 417 5.93 3.35 -15.81
N ALA A 418 5.77 4.52 -16.37
CA ALA A 418 4.51 5.02 -16.94
C ALA A 418 3.35 4.89 -15.93
N SER A 419 3.58 5.38 -14.70
CA SER A 419 2.63 5.25 -13.58
C SER A 419 2.20 3.80 -13.34
N ALA A 420 3.18 2.87 -13.28
CA ALA A 420 2.93 1.44 -13.15
C ALA A 420 1.93 0.93 -14.22
N TYR A 421 2.26 1.20 -15.49
CA TYR A 421 1.39 0.87 -16.64
C TYR A 421 -0.03 1.40 -16.49
N GLY A 422 -0.16 2.62 -15.95
CA GLY A 422 -1.44 3.28 -15.72
C GLY A 422 -2.13 2.92 -14.41
N ALA A 423 -1.68 1.89 -13.70
CA ALA A 423 -2.31 1.44 -12.45
C ALA A 423 -1.99 2.32 -11.22
N GLY A 424 -1.01 3.24 -11.33
CA GLY A 424 -0.55 4.09 -10.22
C GLY A 424 0.72 3.57 -9.54
N ALA A 425 1.84 4.28 -9.72
CA ALA A 425 3.16 3.79 -9.36
C ALA A 425 3.37 3.64 -7.83
N VAL A 426 2.84 4.57 -7.02
CA VAL A 426 3.12 4.63 -5.58
C VAL A 426 2.58 3.41 -4.84
N GLU A 427 1.29 3.08 -5.00
CA GLU A 427 0.68 1.96 -4.28
C GLU A 427 1.20 0.61 -4.77
N ILE A 428 1.45 0.46 -6.07
CA ILE A 428 2.10 -0.72 -6.62
C ILE A 428 3.52 -0.86 -6.07
N ALA A 429 4.32 0.20 -6.05
CA ALA A 429 5.68 0.17 -5.52
C ALA A 429 5.73 -0.14 -4.01
N LYS A 430 4.81 0.41 -3.21
CA LYS A 430 4.65 0.06 -1.79
C LYS A 430 4.35 -1.43 -1.62
N THR A 431 3.38 -1.95 -2.38
CA THR A 431 3.03 -3.38 -2.37
C THR A 431 4.23 -4.26 -2.72
N LEU A 432 4.97 -3.91 -3.77
CA LEU A 432 6.16 -4.65 -4.20
C LEU A 432 7.29 -4.60 -3.17
N GLN A 433 7.52 -3.43 -2.55
CA GLN A 433 8.49 -3.26 -1.48
C GLN A 433 8.11 -4.09 -0.24
N ASP A 434 6.84 -4.11 0.16
CA ASP A 434 6.34 -4.93 1.27
C ASP A 434 6.52 -6.43 1.00
N HIS A 435 6.55 -6.82 -0.28
CA HIS A 435 6.84 -8.18 -0.74
C HIS A 435 8.30 -8.40 -1.17
N GLN A 436 9.23 -7.54 -0.68
CA GLN A 436 10.68 -7.70 -0.80
C GLN A 436 11.19 -7.89 -2.25
N VAL A 437 10.73 -7.04 -3.14
CA VAL A 437 11.31 -6.98 -4.49
C VAL A 437 12.67 -6.29 -4.41
N ASP A 438 13.70 -6.85 -5.07
CA ASP A 438 15.07 -6.34 -5.00
C ASP A 438 15.24 -4.97 -5.65
N TYR A 439 14.56 -4.75 -6.77
CA TYR A 439 14.64 -3.53 -7.57
C TYR A 439 13.27 -3.13 -8.11
N LEU A 440 13.05 -1.83 -8.16
CA LEU A 440 12.02 -1.21 -9.00
C LEU A 440 12.70 -0.57 -10.21
N ALA A 441 12.01 -0.46 -11.33
CA ALA A 441 12.54 0.26 -12.49
C ALA A 441 11.48 1.21 -13.06
N VAL A 442 11.90 2.45 -13.28
CA VAL A 442 11.11 3.52 -13.89
C VAL A 442 11.76 4.04 -15.16
N ALA A 443 11.05 4.82 -15.95
CA ALA A 443 11.60 5.33 -17.21
C ALA A 443 12.52 6.54 -16.99
N VAL A 444 12.11 7.52 -16.23
CA VAL A 444 12.77 8.82 -16.04
C VAL A 444 12.96 9.15 -14.56
N ALA A 445 13.87 10.11 -14.28
CA ALA A 445 14.22 10.48 -12.92
C ALA A 445 13.02 10.96 -12.09
N ASP A 446 12.10 11.73 -12.69
CA ASP A 446 10.93 12.29 -11.99
C ASP A 446 10.04 11.19 -11.40
N GLU A 447 9.82 10.09 -12.13
CA GLU A 447 9.08 8.92 -11.60
C GLU A 447 9.79 8.32 -10.37
N GLY A 448 11.13 8.26 -10.38
CA GLY A 448 11.93 7.78 -9.25
C GLY A 448 11.84 8.72 -8.04
N VAL A 449 11.89 10.02 -8.28
CA VAL A 449 11.73 11.06 -7.23
C VAL A 449 10.37 10.96 -6.57
N ASP A 450 9.30 10.78 -7.35
CA ASP A 450 7.95 10.63 -6.81
C ASP A 450 7.83 9.39 -5.91
N LEU A 451 8.46 8.29 -6.30
CA LEU A 451 8.53 7.08 -5.46
C LEU A 451 9.32 7.32 -4.17
N ARG A 452 10.49 8.01 -4.23
CA ARG A 452 11.27 8.36 -3.04
C ARG A 452 10.48 9.25 -2.09
N LYS A 453 9.80 10.29 -2.60
CA LYS A 453 8.94 11.18 -1.81
C LYS A 453 7.76 10.42 -1.17
N ALA A 454 7.28 9.37 -1.81
CA ALA A 454 6.25 8.48 -1.26
C ALA A 454 6.79 7.45 -0.25
N GLY A 455 8.08 7.51 0.12
CA GLY A 455 8.69 6.64 1.13
C GLY A 455 9.20 5.29 0.61
N ILE A 456 9.40 5.14 -0.69
CA ILE A 456 10.01 3.93 -1.26
C ILE A 456 11.52 3.94 -1.01
N THR A 457 12.03 2.92 -0.34
CA THR A 457 13.46 2.73 -0.01
C THR A 457 14.14 1.64 -0.85
N ALA A 458 13.36 0.80 -1.55
CA ALA A 458 13.89 -0.20 -2.48
C ALA A 458 14.82 0.44 -3.53
N ASN A 459 15.78 -0.31 -4.09
CA ASN A 459 16.64 0.20 -5.15
C ASN A 459 15.79 0.56 -6.39
N ILE A 460 16.05 1.72 -6.99
CA ILE A 460 15.31 2.21 -8.16
C ILE A 460 16.26 2.39 -9.34
N MET A 461 15.98 1.68 -10.44
CA MET A 461 16.72 1.77 -11.69
C MET A 461 16.02 2.76 -12.64
N ILE A 462 16.78 3.69 -13.22
CA ILE A 462 16.30 4.64 -14.22
C ILE A 462 16.70 4.16 -15.62
N MET A 463 15.69 3.84 -16.44
CA MET A 463 15.90 3.21 -17.75
C MET A 463 16.23 4.18 -18.89
N ASN A 464 15.89 5.46 -18.75
CA ASN A 464 16.19 6.52 -19.73
C ASN A 464 16.67 7.77 -18.97
N PRO A 465 17.87 7.75 -18.36
CA PRO A 465 18.36 8.91 -17.63
C PRO A 465 18.70 10.05 -18.60
N GLU A 466 18.21 11.25 -18.27
CA GLU A 466 18.57 12.47 -18.96
C GLU A 466 19.79 13.12 -18.31
N MET A 467 20.70 13.72 -19.10
CA MET A 467 21.93 14.33 -18.55
C MET A 467 21.63 15.49 -17.61
N SER A 468 20.53 16.20 -17.81
CA SER A 468 20.06 17.28 -16.92
C SER A 468 19.59 16.80 -15.55
N SER A 469 19.27 15.51 -15.41
CA SER A 469 18.77 14.93 -14.15
C SER A 469 19.87 14.32 -13.27
N PHE A 470 21.15 14.33 -13.66
CA PHE A 470 22.21 13.67 -12.89
C PHE A 470 22.33 14.14 -11.43
N PRO A 471 22.27 15.44 -11.10
CA PRO A 471 22.25 15.87 -9.70
C PRO A 471 21.07 15.27 -8.92
N THR A 472 19.91 15.18 -9.54
CA THR A 472 18.72 14.56 -8.96
C THR A 472 18.91 13.05 -8.73
N LEU A 473 19.61 12.35 -9.63
CA LEU A 473 19.92 10.92 -9.43
C LEU A 473 20.77 10.72 -8.18
N PHE A 474 21.77 11.59 -7.95
CA PHE A 474 22.64 11.52 -6.79
C PHE A 474 21.89 11.87 -5.49
N GLU A 475 21.06 12.92 -5.52
CA GLU A 475 20.28 13.37 -4.36
C GLU A 475 19.29 12.32 -3.88
N TYR A 476 18.64 11.61 -4.81
CA TYR A 476 17.58 10.64 -4.49
C TYR A 476 18.02 9.17 -4.57
N ASP A 477 19.33 8.90 -4.71
CA ASP A 477 19.89 7.54 -4.82
C ASP A 477 19.17 6.71 -5.90
N LEU A 478 19.12 7.24 -7.15
CA LEU A 478 18.48 6.63 -8.30
C LEU A 478 19.54 6.08 -9.26
N GLU A 479 19.56 4.77 -9.49
CA GLU A 479 20.62 4.07 -10.21
C GLU A 479 20.39 4.11 -11.75
N PRO A 480 21.17 4.86 -12.55
CA PRO A 480 20.93 5.01 -13.99
C PRO A 480 21.41 3.83 -14.82
N GLU A 481 20.68 3.52 -15.91
CA GLU A 481 21.28 2.75 -17.02
C GLU A 481 22.31 3.61 -17.77
N VAL A 482 23.38 2.97 -18.23
CA VAL A 482 24.41 3.60 -19.05
C VAL A 482 24.58 2.79 -20.33
N TYR A 483 24.33 3.42 -21.48
CA TYR A 483 24.23 2.77 -22.78
C TYR A 483 25.17 3.34 -23.85
N SER A 484 25.94 4.41 -23.55
CA SER A 484 26.86 5.04 -24.49
C SER A 484 27.99 5.74 -23.78
N PHE A 485 29.14 5.90 -24.47
CA PHE A 485 30.28 6.66 -23.93
C PHE A 485 29.91 8.12 -23.63
N ARG A 486 29.08 8.75 -24.46
CA ARG A 486 28.64 10.13 -24.24
C ARG A 486 27.93 10.27 -22.89
N LEU A 487 26.98 9.34 -22.59
CA LEU A 487 26.25 9.35 -21.33
C LEU A 487 27.18 9.05 -20.15
N LEU A 488 28.08 8.07 -20.30
CA LEU A 488 29.07 7.69 -19.29
C LEU A 488 29.96 8.85 -18.91
N GLU A 489 30.56 9.54 -19.91
CA GLU A 489 31.46 10.67 -19.66
C GLU A 489 30.75 11.84 -18.98
N ALA A 490 29.53 12.15 -19.41
CA ALA A 490 28.73 13.20 -18.78
C ALA A 490 28.38 12.86 -17.30
N LEU A 491 28.03 11.60 -17.03
CA LEU A 491 27.74 11.14 -15.68
C LEU A 491 28.98 11.16 -14.78
N ILE A 492 30.11 10.68 -15.27
CA ILE A 492 31.39 10.74 -14.54
C ILE A 492 31.76 12.19 -14.22
N HIS A 493 31.68 13.07 -15.22
CA HIS A 493 31.98 14.49 -15.02
C HIS A 493 31.11 15.15 -13.95
N GLU A 494 29.80 14.91 -13.98
CA GLU A 494 28.87 15.48 -12.99
C GLU A 494 29.11 14.88 -11.60
N ALA A 495 29.36 13.55 -11.51
CA ALA A 495 29.65 12.90 -10.23
C ALA A 495 30.97 13.43 -9.61
N GLU A 496 32.04 13.64 -10.43
CA GLU A 496 33.30 14.25 -9.98
C GLU A 496 33.08 15.68 -9.48
N LYS A 497 32.28 16.48 -10.17
CA LYS A 497 31.92 17.84 -9.79
C LYS A 497 31.19 17.90 -8.43
N GLU A 498 30.25 16.98 -8.21
CA GLU A 498 29.50 16.88 -6.96
C GLU A 498 30.27 16.11 -5.85
N GLY A 499 31.47 15.59 -6.13
CA GLY A 499 32.26 14.81 -5.19
C GLY A 499 31.72 13.41 -4.91
N VAL A 500 30.85 12.89 -5.79
CA VAL A 500 30.24 11.56 -5.68
C VAL A 500 31.26 10.50 -6.13
N THR A 501 31.38 9.41 -5.37
CA THR A 501 32.23 8.29 -5.68
C THR A 501 31.49 6.96 -5.61
N HIS A 502 31.90 6.03 -6.50
CA HIS A 502 31.32 4.68 -6.55
C HIS A 502 29.79 4.64 -6.71
N PHE A 503 29.23 5.64 -7.41
CA PHE A 503 27.80 5.67 -7.68
C PHE A 503 27.40 4.49 -8.57
N PRO A 504 26.39 3.68 -8.17
CA PRO A 504 26.01 2.46 -8.88
C PRO A 504 25.40 2.78 -10.24
N ILE A 505 25.83 2.06 -11.28
CA ILE A 505 25.30 2.15 -12.62
C ILE A 505 24.94 0.77 -13.19
N HIS A 506 24.03 0.76 -14.16
CA HIS A 506 23.60 -0.43 -14.87
C HIS A 506 24.04 -0.35 -16.34
N VAL A 507 25.06 -1.12 -16.69
CA VAL A 507 25.64 -1.11 -18.05
C VAL A 507 24.74 -1.86 -19.00
N LYS A 508 24.31 -1.23 -20.09
CA LYS A 508 23.46 -1.85 -21.10
C LYS A 508 24.24 -2.27 -22.34
N LEU A 509 24.05 -3.52 -22.76
CA LEU A 509 24.63 -4.07 -24.00
C LEU A 509 23.57 -4.23 -25.07
N ASP A 510 23.89 -3.85 -26.29
CA ASP A 510 23.05 -4.13 -27.47
C ASP A 510 23.45 -5.47 -28.09
N THR A 511 22.60 -6.46 -27.92
CA THR A 511 22.83 -7.81 -28.46
C THR A 511 21.96 -8.10 -29.69
N GLY A 512 21.36 -7.07 -30.28
CA GLY A 512 20.58 -7.22 -31.53
C GLY A 512 19.20 -6.57 -31.51
N MET A 513 18.86 -5.80 -30.46
CA MET A 513 17.63 -4.99 -30.45
C MET A 513 17.82 -3.65 -31.19
N HIS A 514 19.04 -3.15 -31.25
CA HIS A 514 19.43 -1.90 -31.92
C HIS A 514 18.66 -0.66 -31.44
N ARG A 515 18.37 -0.63 -30.13
CA ARG A 515 17.69 0.49 -29.48
C ARG A 515 18.67 1.36 -28.70
N LEU A 516 19.32 0.81 -27.69
CA LEU A 516 20.33 1.43 -26.83
C LEU A 516 21.27 0.33 -26.31
N GLY A 517 22.55 0.66 -26.11
CA GLY A 517 23.54 -0.25 -25.52
C GLY A 517 24.89 -0.17 -26.20
N PHE A 518 25.95 -0.56 -25.48
CA PHE A 518 27.27 -0.77 -26.01
C PHE A 518 27.32 -2.05 -26.87
N ASP A 519 28.10 -2.05 -27.94
CA ASP A 519 28.39 -3.24 -28.72
C ASP A 519 29.23 -4.22 -27.88
N PRO A 520 28.74 -5.45 -27.62
CA PRO A 520 29.43 -6.40 -26.74
C PRO A 520 30.76 -6.93 -27.28
N GLU A 521 31.06 -6.71 -28.55
CA GLU A 521 32.31 -7.13 -29.17
C GLU A 521 33.29 -5.98 -29.39
N LYS A 522 32.80 -4.80 -29.82
CA LYS A 522 33.65 -3.66 -30.18
C LYS A 522 33.92 -2.72 -29.03
N ASP A 523 32.90 -2.41 -28.23
CA ASP A 523 32.98 -1.34 -27.23
C ASP A 523 33.55 -1.81 -25.89
N MET A 524 33.44 -3.10 -25.56
CA MET A 524 33.79 -3.63 -24.24
C MET A 524 35.22 -3.35 -23.79
N PRO A 525 36.24 -3.53 -24.60
CA PRO A 525 37.60 -3.25 -24.16
C PRO A 525 37.80 -1.79 -23.71
N LEU A 526 37.27 -0.84 -24.48
CA LEU A 526 37.36 0.60 -24.19
C LEU A 526 36.49 0.96 -22.97
N LEU A 527 35.29 0.39 -22.86
CA LEU A 527 34.41 0.60 -21.74
C LEU A 527 35.04 0.13 -20.41
N VAL A 528 35.60 -1.08 -20.39
CA VAL A 528 36.30 -1.61 -19.23
C VAL A 528 37.49 -0.74 -18.84
N GLU A 529 38.31 -0.34 -19.81
CA GLU A 529 39.46 0.55 -19.59
C GLU A 529 38.99 1.88 -18.97
N ARG A 530 37.97 2.48 -19.54
CA ARG A 530 37.45 3.77 -19.07
C ARG A 530 36.86 3.68 -17.65
N LEU A 531 36.07 2.66 -17.36
CA LEU A 531 35.48 2.44 -16.04
C LEU A 531 36.56 2.19 -14.96
N LYS A 532 37.67 1.56 -15.29
CA LYS A 532 38.77 1.31 -14.35
C LYS A 532 39.63 2.55 -14.05
N ARG A 533 39.60 3.57 -14.91
CA ARG A 533 40.42 4.80 -14.77
C ARG A 533 39.71 5.91 -13.98
N GLN A 534 38.61 5.63 -13.37
CA GLN A 534 37.80 6.58 -12.59
C GLN A 534 37.23 5.94 -11.33
N SER A 535 36.77 6.73 -10.37
CA SER A 535 36.17 6.30 -9.11
C SER A 535 34.78 6.88 -8.90
N ALA A 536 34.27 7.68 -9.83
CA ALA A 536 32.98 8.35 -9.70
C ALA A 536 31.80 7.35 -9.75
N VAL A 537 31.85 6.37 -10.66
CA VAL A 537 30.80 5.38 -10.85
C VAL A 537 31.30 3.94 -10.75
N ILE A 538 30.43 3.01 -10.39
CA ILE A 538 30.76 1.59 -10.30
C ILE A 538 29.66 0.72 -10.97
N PRO A 539 29.99 -0.24 -11.84
CA PRO A 539 29.01 -1.11 -12.44
C PRO A 539 28.39 -2.05 -11.39
N ARG A 540 27.11 -1.84 -11.09
CA ARG A 540 26.29 -2.70 -10.24
C ARG A 540 25.75 -3.89 -11.01
N SER A 541 25.28 -3.64 -12.21
CA SER A 541 24.78 -4.68 -13.11
C SER A 541 25.19 -4.45 -14.55
N VAL A 542 25.07 -5.50 -15.36
CA VAL A 542 25.15 -5.46 -16.80
C VAL A 542 23.97 -6.21 -17.40
N PHE A 543 23.33 -5.63 -18.41
CA PHE A 543 22.12 -6.20 -18.96
C PHE A 543 21.93 -6.00 -20.47
N SER A 544 21.07 -6.82 -21.04
CA SER A 544 20.55 -6.66 -22.40
C SER A 544 19.03 -6.92 -22.40
N HIS A 545 18.42 -7.07 -23.57
CA HIS A 545 16.99 -7.30 -23.69
C HIS A 545 16.69 -8.29 -24.83
N PHE A 546 15.97 -9.36 -24.51
CA PHE A 546 15.48 -10.29 -25.53
C PHE A 546 14.46 -9.59 -26.44
N VAL A 547 14.60 -9.81 -27.74
CA VAL A 547 13.72 -9.23 -28.77
C VAL A 547 12.50 -10.11 -29.02
N GLY A 548 12.70 -11.44 -29.02
CA GLY A 548 11.70 -12.41 -29.44
C GLY A 548 11.51 -13.55 -28.44
N SER A 549 11.59 -13.26 -27.12
CA SER A 549 11.35 -14.27 -26.08
C SER A 549 9.88 -14.69 -25.93
N ASP A 550 8.98 -14.02 -26.61
CA ASP A 550 7.54 -14.26 -26.64
C ASP A 550 7.10 -15.30 -27.67
N SER A 551 8.00 -15.73 -28.58
CA SER A 551 7.70 -16.75 -29.60
C SER A 551 8.87 -17.73 -29.76
N ASP A 552 8.54 -19.01 -29.90
CA ASP A 552 9.48 -20.09 -30.18
C ASP A 552 10.18 -19.91 -31.57
N ASP A 553 9.55 -19.19 -32.49
CA ASP A 553 10.12 -18.90 -33.82
C ASP A 553 11.44 -18.12 -33.76
N PHE A 554 11.69 -17.43 -32.65
CA PHE A 554 12.89 -16.60 -32.44
C PHE A 554 13.92 -17.22 -31.50
N ASP A 555 13.80 -18.50 -31.13
CA ASP A 555 14.70 -19.18 -30.19
C ASP A 555 16.15 -19.14 -30.61
N ALA A 556 16.43 -19.37 -31.91
CA ALA A 556 17.78 -19.28 -32.48
C ALA A 556 18.37 -17.88 -32.36
N PHE A 557 17.56 -16.84 -32.57
CA PHE A 557 17.97 -15.47 -32.42
C PHE A 557 18.21 -15.13 -30.94
N SER A 558 17.31 -15.55 -30.05
CA SER A 558 17.43 -15.37 -28.60
C SER A 558 18.66 -16.10 -28.03
N ALA A 559 19.01 -17.29 -28.54
CA ALA A 559 20.24 -17.98 -28.18
C ALA A 559 21.48 -17.18 -28.57
N ARG A 560 21.52 -16.62 -29.79
CA ARG A 560 22.61 -15.76 -30.22
C ARG A 560 22.73 -14.47 -29.40
N GLN A 561 21.59 -13.82 -29.03
CA GLN A 561 21.58 -12.68 -28.15
C GLN A 561 22.22 -13.03 -26.79
N TYR A 562 21.87 -14.21 -26.25
CA TYR A 562 22.38 -14.68 -24.98
C TYR A 562 23.90 -14.96 -25.01
N GLU A 563 24.42 -15.60 -26.06
CA GLU A 563 25.85 -15.84 -26.27
C GLU A 563 26.66 -14.52 -26.34
N LEU A 564 26.16 -13.54 -27.12
CA LEU A 564 26.77 -12.21 -27.21
C LEU A 564 26.77 -11.50 -25.86
N PHE A 565 25.68 -11.61 -25.15
CA PHE A 565 25.54 -11.03 -23.79
C PHE A 565 26.53 -11.66 -22.82
N LEU A 566 26.65 -12.98 -22.78
CA LEU A 566 27.60 -13.68 -21.93
C LEU A 566 29.04 -13.26 -22.23
N LYS A 567 29.40 -13.14 -23.51
CA LYS A 567 30.72 -12.70 -23.95
C LYS A 567 31.06 -11.29 -23.47
N GLY A 568 30.16 -10.34 -23.65
CA GLY A 568 30.35 -8.94 -23.21
C GLY A 568 30.36 -8.81 -21.68
N SER A 569 29.40 -9.43 -21.00
CA SER A 569 29.30 -9.36 -19.55
C SER A 569 30.46 -10.02 -18.82
N ALA A 570 31.03 -11.10 -19.37
CA ALA A 570 32.22 -11.76 -18.81
C ALA A 570 33.45 -10.82 -18.82
N GLN A 571 33.65 -10.03 -19.88
CA GLN A 571 34.74 -9.06 -19.94
C GLN A 571 34.62 -8.00 -18.83
N LEU A 572 33.40 -7.51 -18.58
CA LEU A 572 33.15 -6.56 -17.50
C LEU A 572 33.38 -7.21 -16.12
N GLN A 573 32.87 -8.41 -15.88
CA GLN A 573 33.04 -9.12 -14.61
C GLN A 573 34.53 -9.41 -14.32
N GLN A 574 35.32 -9.80 -15.30
CA GLN A 574 36.77 -10.05 -15.12
C GLN A 574 37.54 -8.82 -14.66
N ALA A 575 37.05 -7.63 -14.94
CA ALA A 575 37.66 -6.37 -14.56
C ALA A 575 37.44 -5.96 -13.10
N TYR A 576 36.49 -6.59 -12.42
CA TYR A 576 36.06 -6.23 -11.06
C TYR A 576 36.06 -7.42 -10.12
N SER A 577 36.41 -7.20 -8.86
CA SER A 577 36.37 -8.21 -7.79
C SER A 577 34.99 -8.45 -7.20
N HIS A 578 34.14 -7.42 -7.22
CA HIS A 578 32.76 -7.57 -6.77
C HIS A 578 31.89 -8.25 -7.85
N LYS A 579 30.81 -8.90 -7.41
CA LYS A 579 29.87 -9.55 -8.31
C LYS A 579 29.01 -8.51 -9.03
N ILE A 580 29.06 -8.50 -10.37
CA ILE A 580 28.21 -7.69 -11.22
C ILE A 580 26.97 -8.52 -11.58
N LEU A 581 25.77 -7.99 -11.30
CA LEU A 581 24.51 -8.69 -11.58
C LEU A 581 24.22 -8.69 -13.07
N ARG A 582 24.08 -9.88 -13.67
CA ARG A 582 23.78 -10.04 -15.10
C ARG A 582 22.31 -10.33 -15.28
N HIS A 583 21.67 -9.66 -16.23
CA HIS A 583 20.26 -9.89 -16.53
C HIS A 583 19.89 -9.62 -17.98
N ILE A 584 19.08 -10.50 -18.56
CA ILE A 584 18.61 -10.38 -19.95
C ILE A 584 17.12 -10.69 -20.08
N CYS A 585 16.56 -11.58 -19.26
CA CYS A 585 15.16 -12.01 -19.30
C CYS A 585 14.21 -10.86 -18.98
N ASN A 586 13.22 -10.65 -19.85
CA ASN A 586 11.98 -9.90 -19.62
C ASN A 586 10.88 -10.87 -19.14
N SER A 587 9.60 -10.43 -19.01
CA SER A 587 8.52 -11.29 -18.54
C SER A 587 8.41 -12.61 -19.31
N ALA A 588 8.40 -12.57 -20.64
CA ALA A 588 8.36 -13.76 -21.47
C ALA A 588 9.61 -14.64 -21.28
N GLY A 589 10.79 -14.03 -21.20
CA GLY A 589 12.05 -14.76 -21.00
C GLY A 589 12.14 -15.45 -19.64
N ILE A 590 11.42 -14.98 -18.61
CA ILE A 590 11.37 -15.65 -17.30
C ILE A 590 10.73 -17.04 -17.42
N GLU A 591 9.63 -17.14 -18.17
CA GLU A 591 8.93 -18.41 -18.41
C GLU A 591 9.64 -19.27 -19.45
N HIS A 592 10.09 -18.63 -20.54
CA HIS A 592 10.60 -19.35 -21.71
C HIS A 592 12.01 -19.90 -21.53
N PHE A 593 12.87 -19.19 -20.78
CA PHE A 593 14.28 -19.53 -20.64
C PHE A 593 14.70 -19.62 -19.16
N PRO A 594 14.22 -20.62 -18.40
CA PRO A 594 14.52 -20.74 -16.97
C PRO A 594 16.01 -20.96 -16.67
N ASP A 595 16.77 -21.47 -17.63
CA ASP A 595 18.21 -21.63 -17.57
C ASP A 595 19.03 -20.34 -17.82
N ARG A 596 18.37 -19.24 -18.25
CA ARG A 596 18.99 -17.96 -18.62
C ARG A 596 18.68 -16.81 -17.67
N HIS A 597 18.12 -17.07 -16.50
CA HIS A 597 17.80 -16.03 -15.49
C HIS A 597 19.03 -15.30 -14.98
N LEU A 598 20.16 -15.99 -14.91
CA LEU A 598 21.41 -15.47 -14.36
C LEU A 598 21.22 -14.97 -12.91
N GLU A 599 21.78 -13.80 -12.57
CA GLU A 599 21.68 -13.23 -11.24
C GLU A 599 20.39 -12.42 -11.02
N MET A 600 19.74 -11.96 -12.12
CA MET A 600 18.56 -11.09 -12.01
C MET A 600 17.66 -11.21 -13.24
N VAL A 601 16.36 -10.96 -13.06
CA VAL A 601 15.36 -10.90 -14.14
C VAL A 601 14.55 -9.61 -14.05
N ARG A 602 13.83 -9.25 -15.15
CA ARG A 602 12.99 -8.05 -15.19
C ARG A 602 11.54 -8.41 -15.52
N LEU A 603 10.69 -8.24 -14.53
CA LEU A 603 9.24 -8.46 -14.64
C LEU A 603 8.53 -7.16 -15.06
N GLY A 604 7.86 -7.19 -16.18
CA GLY A 604 7.08 -6.09 -16.76
C GLY A 604 5.59 -6.46 -16.85
N LEU A 605 5.08 -6.68 -18.07
CA LEU A 605 3.66 -6.90 -18.35
C LEU A 605 3.03 -8.04 -17.53
N GLY A 606 3.79 -9.09 -17.28
CA GLY A 606 3.32 -10.21 -16.48
C GLY A 606 2.90 -9.81 -15.05
N LEU A 607 3.54 -8.80 -14.46
CA LEU A 607 3.13 -8.26 -13.17
C LEU A 607 1.71 -7.68 -13.22
N TYR A 608 1.32 -7.13 -14.36
CA TYR A 608 0.01 -6.51 -14.62
C TYR A 608 -1.05 -7.50 -15.12
N GLY A 609 -0.78 -8.79 -14.98
CA GLY A 609 -1.74 -9.86 -15.18
C GLY A 609 -1.87 -10.34 -16.63
N ILE A 610 -0.94 -9.98 -17.51
CA ILE A 610 -0.97 -10.40 -18.91
C ILE A 610 0.26 -11.25 -19.22
N ASN A 611 0.05 -12.50 -19.61
CA ASN A 611 1.12 -13.37 -20.03
C ASN A 611 1.73 -12.85 -21.36
N SER A 612 3.03 -12.61 -21.35
CA SER A 612 3.71 -11.98 -22.48
C SER A 612 3.92 -12.94 -23.69
N ARG A 613 3.65 -14.24 -23.56
CA ARG A 613 3.80 -15.22 -24.66
C ARG A 613 2.52 -15.43 -25.46
N ASN A 614 1.37 -15.47 -24.79
CA ASN A 614 0.10 -15.85 -25.40
C ASN A 614 -1.01 -14.82 -25.18
N ASN A 615 -0.72 -13.71 -24.49
CA ASN A 615 -1.69 -12.68 -24.06
C ASN A 615 -2.85 -13.23 -23.18
N GLU A 616 -2.70 -14.41 -22.60
CA GLU A 616 -3.65 -14.90 -21.61
C GLU A 616 -3.61 -14.03 -20.36
N ILE A 617 -4.76 -13.89 -19.74
CA ILE A 617 -4.86 -13.19 -18.46
C ILE A 617 -4.46 -14.16 -17.34
N LEU A 618 -3.49 -13.75 -16.52
CA LEU A 618 -3.12 -14.41 -15.27
C LEU A 618 -4.12 -14.01 -14.18
N HIS A 619 -3.75 -13.08 -13.30
CA HIS A 619 -4.69 -12.43 -12.39
C HIS A 619 -4.87 -10.98 -12.84
N ASN A 620 -6.09 -10.63 -13.24
CA ASN A 620 -6.37 -9.26 -13.68
C ASN A 620 -6.17 -8.29 -12.52
N ILE A 621 -5.37 -7.25 -12.74
CA ILE A 621 -5.12 -6.25 -11.70
C ILE A 621 -5.97 -5.00 -11.84
N SER A 622 -6.48 -4.70 -13.05
CA SER A 622 -7.12 -3.42 -13.34
C SER A 622 -8.50 -3.59 -13.97
N THR A 623 -9.50 -2.92 -13.40
CA THR A 623 -10.84 -2.84 -13.95
C THR A 623 -11.22 -1.38 -14.18
N LEU A 624 -11.39 -0.98 -15.45
CA LEU A 624 -11.87 0.34 -15.82
C LEU A 624 -13.39 0.32 -15.95
N LYS A 625 -14.06 1.10 -15.11
CA LYS A 625 -15.52 1.19 -15.10
C LYS A 625 -16.00 2.63 -15.03
N THR A 626 -17.24 2.81 -15.49
CA THR A 626 -17.96 4.08 -15.45
C THR A 626 -19.44 3.84 -15.23
N THR A 627 -20.27 4.88 -15.26
CA THR A 627 -21.73 4.77 -15.05
C THR A 627 -22.51 5.29 -16.25
N ILE A 628 -23.75 4.85 -16.39
CA ILE A 628 -24.68 5.39 -17.39
C ILE A 628 -25.18 6.76 -16.92
N LEU A 629 -24.90 7.82 -17.71
CA LEU A 629 -25.38 9.17 -17.41
C LEU A 629 -26.85 9.35 -17.80
N GLN A 630 -27.21 8.93 -19.02
CA GLN A 630 -28.53 9.13 -19.59
C GLN A 630 -28.83 8.08 -20.65
N ILE A 631 -30.10 7.71 -20.79
CA ILE A 631 -30.60 6.78 -21.82
C ILE A 631 -31.59 7.51 -22.71
N HIS A 632 -31.40 7.47 -24.03
CA HIS A 632 -32.30 8.02 -25.02
C HIS A 632 -32.95 6.91 -25.86
N GLU A 633 -34.24 7.06 -26.13
CA GLU A 633 -34.94 6.30 -27.19
C GLU A 633 -34.67 7.01 -28.51
N VAL A 634 -34.00 6.35 -29.43
CA VAL A 634 -33.59 6.93 -30.74
C VAL A 634 -34.23 6.16 -31.88
N PRO A 635 -35.03 6.81 -32.73
CA PRO A 635 -35.64 6.17 -33.90
C PRO A 635 -34.57 5.71 -34.89
N LYS A 636 -34.90 4.65 -35.65
CA LYS A 636 -34.02 4.05 -36.66
C LYS A 636 -33.50 5.04 -37.69
N GLU A 637 -34.34 6.04 -38.07
CA GLU A 637 -34.02 7.04 -39.09
C GLU A 637 -32.99 8.06 -38.59
N ASP A 638 -32.79 8.17 -37.31
CA ASP A 638 -31.82 9.08 -36.70
C ASP A 638 -30.41 8.50 -36.64
N THR A 639 -29.49 9.34 -36.25
CA THR A 639 -28.07 8.98 -36.15
C THR A 639 -27.46 9.45 -34.83
N VAL A 640 -26.46 8.74 -34.35
CA VAL A 640 -25.79 9.01 -33.06
C VAL A 640 -24.41 9.58 -33.28
N GLY A 641 -24.07 10.64 -32.53
CA GLY A 641 -22.75 11.22 -32.42
C GLY A 641 -22.25 12.03 -33.60
N TYR A 642 -20.99 12.49 -33.47
CA TYR A 642 -20.34 13.38 -34.44
C TYR A 642 -20.30 12.81 -35.87
N SER A 643 -20.46 13.70 -36.84
CA SER A 643 -20.49 13.37 -38.28
C SER A 643 -21.57 12.36 -38.64
N ARG A 644 -22.57 12.18 -37.82
CA ARG A 644 -23.68 11.23 -38.00
C ARG A 644 -23.20 9.81 -38.31
N LYS A 645 -22.11 9.37 -37.65
CA LYS A 645 -21.47 8.07 -37.93
C LYS A 645 -22.19 6.89 -37.29
N GLY A 646 -22.91 7.10 -36.18
CA GLY A 646 -23.74 6.07 -35.55
C GLY A 646 -25.02 5.84 -36.36
N ARG A 647 -25.05 4.82 -37.22
CA ARG A 647 -26.21 4.39 -37.98
C ARG A 647 -26.95 3.30 -37.25
N LEU A 648 -28.26 3.47 -37.05
CA LEU A 648 -29.11 2.51 -36.37
C LEU A 648 -29.79 1.59 -37.39
N THR A 649 -29.99 0.33 -37.02
CA THR A 649 -30.69 -0.67 -37.84
C THR A 649 -32.14 -0.88 -37.41
N ARG A 650 -32.47 -0.39 -36.19
CA ARG A 650 -33.80 -0.45 -35.56
C ARG A 650 -33.94 0.73 -34.58
N ASP A 651 -35.14 0.96 -34.09
CA ASP A 651 -35.35 1.85 -32.95
C ASP A 651 -34.51 1.33 -31.78
N SER A 652 -33.74 2.19 -31.15
CA SER A 652 -32.69 1.79 -30.25
C SER A 652 -32.69 2.62 -28.97
N ARG A 653 -32.29 1.97 -27.84
CA ARG A 653 -31.96 2.65 -26.61
C ARG A 653 -30.47 2.92 -26.58
N ILE A 654 -30.10 4.19 -26.57
CA ILE A 654 -28.69 4.64 -26.59
C ILE A 654 -28.35 5.26 -25.26
N ALA A 655 -27.35 4.69 -24.58
CA ALA A 655 -26.85 5.20 -23.31
C ALA A 655 -25.56 6.03 -23.51
N ALA A 656 -25.45 7.14 -22.78
CA ALA A 656 -24.26 7.98 -22.71
C ALA A 656 -23.41 7.62 -21.49
N LEU A 657 -22.10 7.45 -21.67
CA LEU A 657 -21.13 7.17 -20.62
C LEU A 657 -20.13 8.32 -20.49
N PRO A 658 -19.76 8.78 -19.24
CA PRO A 658 -18.78 9.86 -19.00
C PRO A 658 -17.33 9.37 -19.14
N ILE A 659 -17.01 8.78 -20.29
CA ILE A 659 -15.66 8.35 -20.66
C ILE A 659 -15.44 8.59 -22.15
N GLY A 660 -14.30 9.18 -22.47
CA GLY A 660 -13.91 9.47 -23.85
C GLY A 660 -12.42 9.30 -24.10
N TYR A 661 -11.93 9.79 -25.24
CA TYR A 661 -10.52 9.62 -25.58
C TYR A 661 -9.57 10.45 -24.69
N ALA A 662 -10.06 11.48 -24.00
CA ALA A 662 -9.26 12.20 -22.99
C ALA A 662 -9.08 11.41 -21.68
N ASP A 663 -9.90 10.38 -21.47
CA ASP A 663 -9.75 9.41 -20.37
C ASP A 663 -8.88 8.22 -20.73
N GLY A 664 -8.57 8.06 -22.04
CA GLY A 664 -7.79 6.95 -22.57
C GLY A 664 -8.61 5.93 -23.37
N LEU A 665 -9.91 6.17 -23.60
CA LEU A 665 -10.72 5.31 -24.44
C LEU A 665 -10.45 5.60 -25.93
N ASP A 666 -9.66 4.75 -26.61
CA ASP A 666 -9.25 5.00 -28.00
C ASP A 666 -10.46 5.25 -28.91
N ARG A 667 -10.40 6.33 -29.69
CA ARG A 667 -11.46 6.72 -30.58
C ARG A 667 -11.76 5.67 -31.67
N LYS A 668 -10.79 4.82 -32.01
CA LYS A 668 -10.97 3.71 -32.96
C LYS A 668 -11.91 2.62 -32.46
N LEU A 669 -12.17 2.52 -31.14
CA LEU A 669 -13.13 1.57 -30.59
C LEU A 669 -14.58 1.87 -30.97
N GLY A 670 -14.88 3.09 -31.40
CA GLY A 670 -16.21 3.53 -31.81
C GLY A 670 -16.74 2.86 -33.06
N CYS A 671 -17.97 3.25 -33.47
CA CYS A 671 -18.69 2.77 -34.67
C CYS A 671 -18.87 1.25 -34.71
N GLY A 672 -19.20 0.62 -33.56
CA GLY A 672 -19.48 -0.81 -33.46
C GLY A 672 -18.24 -1.72 -33.47
N ARG A 673 -17.02 -1.15 -33.43
CA ARG A 673 -15.79 -1.94 -33.51
C ARG A 673 -15.48 -2.66 -32.21
N ALA A 674 -15.89 -2.10 -31.10
CA ALA A 674 -15.77 -2.70 -29.77
C ALA A 674 -17.04 -2.48 -28.94
N TYR A 675 -17.04 -3.01 -27.73
CA TYR A 675 -18.15 -2.94 -26.80
C TYR A 675 -17.64 -2.79 -25.35
N CYS A 676 -18.49 -2.36 -24.45
CA CYS A 676 -18.34 -2.50 -23.02
C CYS A 676 -19.36 -3.49 -22.45
N LEU A 677 -19.30 -3.80 -21.16
CA LEU A 677 -20.30 -4.63 -20.49
C LEU A 677 -21.22 -3.77 -19.62
N VAL A 678 -22.53 -3.97 -19.75
CA VAL A 678 -23.56 -3.43 -18.85
C VAL A 678 -24.38 -4.60 -18.34
N ASN A 679 -24.43 -4.76 -17.01
CA ASN A 679 -25.13 -5.90 -16.38
C ASN A 679 -24.69 -7.26 -16.97
N GLY A 680 -23.38 -7.43 -17.25
CA GLY A 680 -22.78 -8.64 -17.82
C GLY A 680 -23.09 -8.87 -19.33
N ARG A 681 -23.77 -7.93 -19.99
CA ARG A 681 -24.11 -8.03 -21.43
C ARG A 681 -23.32 -7.05 -22.27
N ARG A 682 -22.99 -7.45 -23.50
CA ARG A 682 -22.24 -6.63 -24.45
C ARG A 682 -23.08 -5.46 -24.96
N ALA A 683 -22.59 -4.24 -24.76
CA ALA A 683 -23.14 -2.99 -25.25
C ALA A 683 -22.16 -2.34 -26.25
N PRO A 684 -22.40 -2.44 -27.57
CA PRO A 684 -21.49 -1.91 -28.57
C PRO A 684 -21.40 -0.38 -28.53
N TYR A 685 -20.21 0.17 -28.81
CA TYR A 685 -20.04 1.61 -28.98
C TYR A 685 -20.71 2.09 -30.27
N VAL A 686 -21.57 3.12 -30.21
CA VAL A 686 -22.31 3.67 -31.34
C VAL A 686 -21.77 5.03 -31.73
N GLY A 687 -21.46 5.20 -33.02
CA GLY A 687 -20.86 6.42 -33.53
C GLY A 687 -19.43 6.63 -33.05
N ASN A 688 -18.92 7.86 -33.23
CA ASN A 688 -17.58 8.21 -32.78
C ASN A 688 -17.53 8.39 -31.26
N ILE A 689 -16.47 7.90 -30.60
CA ILE A 689 -16.15 8.26 -29.24
C ILE A 689 -15.75 9.73 -29.19
N CYS A 690 -16.34 10.49 -28.28
CA CYS A 690 -16.06 11.91 -28.08
C CYS A 690 -14.89 12.14 -27.11
N MET A 691 -14.58 13.39 -26.78
CA MET A 691 -13.48 13.72 -25.86
C MET A 691 -13.74 13.18 -24.45
N ASP A 692 -14.95 13.42 -23.94
CA ASP A 692 -15.30 13.15 -22.54
C ASP A 692 -16.48 12.19 -22.38
N VAL A 693 -17.12 11.79 -23.48
CA VAL A 693 -18.36 10.97 -23.49
C VAL A 693 -18.32 9.98 -24.66
N CYS A 694 -18.87 8.79 -24.47
CA CYS A 694 -19.17 7.87 -25.57
C CYS A 694 -20.61 7.38 -25.45
N MET A 695 -21.14 6.84 -26.54
CA MET A 695 -22.48 6.30 -26.62
C MET A 695 -22.43 4.79 -26.91
N ILE A 696 -23.32 4.05 -26.27
CA ILE A 696 -23.45 2.60 -26.39
C ILE A 696 -24.89 2.18 -26.67
N ASP A 697 -25.07 1.09 -27.38
CA ASP A 697 -26.38 0.50 -27.63
C ASP A 697 -26.76 -0.44 -26.49
N VAL A 698 -27.83 -0.09 -25.78
CA VAL A 698 -28.38 -0.87 -24.66
C VAL A 698 -29.81 -1.37 -24.93
N THR A 699 -30.20 -1.43 -26.20
CA THR A 699 -31.59 -1.78 -26.61
C THR A 699 -32.07 -3.10 -26.02
N ASP A 700 -31.22 -4.12 -25.98
CA ASP A 700 -31.56 -5.45 -25.46
C ASP A 700 -31.07 -5.68 -24.02
N ILE A 701 -30.69 -4.63 -23.33
CA ILE A 701 -30.14 -4.70 -21.98
C ILE A 701 -31.12 -4.04 -21.00
N ASP A 702 -31.54 -4.78 -20.00
CA ASP A 702 -32.27 -4.21 -18.88
C ASP A 702 -31.33 -3.42 -18.00
N CYS A 703 -31.34 -2.09 -18.16
CA CYS A 703 -30.49 -1.16 -17.45
C CYS A 703 -31.16 0.21 -17.29
N ARG A 704 -30.65 0.99 -16.34
CA ARG A 704 -31.10 2.34 -16.01
C ARG A 704 -29.93 3.29 -15.86
N GLU A 705 -30.19 4.58 -15.78
CA GLU A 705 -29.22 5.61 -15.44
C GLU A 705 -28.63 5.34 -14.06
N GLY A 706 -27.32 5.48 -13.94
CA GLY A 706 -26.53 5.11 -12.76
C GLY A 706 -25.98 3.68 -12.73
N ASP A 707 -26.43 2.79 -13.62
CA ASP A 707 -25.87 1.43 -13.72
C ASP A 707 -24.42 1.47 -14.22
N THR A 708 -23.63 0.50 -13.76
CA THR A 708 -22.19 0.41 -14.09
C THR A 708 -21.97 -0.15 -15.49
N ALA A 709 -21.05 0.48 -16.24
CA ALA A 709 -20.50 -0.02 -17.48
C ALA A 709 -19.02 -0.39 -17.28
N ILE A 710 -18.63 -1.62 -17.58
CA ILE A 710 -17.24 -2.13 -17.50
C ILE A 710 -16.60 -1.97 -18.89
N ILE A 711 -15.54 -1.19 -18.94
CA ILE A 711 -14.79 -0.91 -20.19
C ILE A 711 -13.77 -2.02 -20.45
N PHE A 712 -13.03 -2.44 -19.42
CA PHE A 712 -12.24 -3.66 -19.37
C PHE A 712 -12.08 -4.12 -17.90
N GLY A 713 -11.82 -5.39 -17.67
CA GLY A 713 -11.69 -6.00 -16.36
C GLY A 713 -11.71 -7.53 -16.46
N ASP A 714 -12.12 -8.22 -15.41
CA ASP A 714 -12.17 -9.68 -15.34
C ASP A 714 -13.08 -10.29 -16.43
N ASP A 715 -14.29 -9.77 -16.58
CA ASP A 715 -15.26 -10.26 -17.56
C ASP A 715 -15.04 -9.74 -18.97
N LEU A 716 -14.23 -8.72 -19.15
CA LEU A 716 -13.88 -8.11 -20.44
C LEU A 716 -12.38 -7.81 -20.47
N PRO A 717 -11.54 -8.79 -20.83
CA PRO A 717 -10.10 -8.61 -20.87
C PRO A 717 -9.65 -7.42 -21.73
N VAL A 718 -8.64 -6.70 -21.26
CA VAL A 718 -8.06 -5.55 -22.01
C VAL A 718 -7.55 -5.93 -23.39
N THR A 719 -7.20 -7.20 -23.59
CA THR A 719 -6.77 -7.77 -24.89
C THR A 719 -7.86 -7.65 -25.95
N VAL A 720 -9.14 -7.74 -25.58
CA VAL A 720 -10.26 -7.52 -26.50
C VAL A 720 -10.24 -6.11 -27.10
N LEU A 721 -9.89 -5.11 -26.31
CA LEU A 721 -9.79 -3.73 -26.76
C LEU A 721 -8.55 -3.52 -27.64
N SER A 722 -7.39 -4.06 -27.23
CA SER A 722 -6.16 -3.95 -28.03
C SER A 722 -6.30 -4.61 -29.39
N ASP A 723 -6.91 -5.79 -29.47
CA ASP A 723 -7.15 -6.51 -30.71
C ASP A 723 -8.11 -5.73 -31.65
N ALA A 724 -9.17 -5.14 -31.08
CA ALA A 724 -10.15 -4.36 -31.82
C ALA A 724 -9.54 -3.13 -32.52
N VAL A 725 -8.49 -2.54 -31.99
CA VAL A 725 -7.81 -1.37 -32.57
C VAL A 725 -6.47 -1.69 -33.23
N GLY A 726 -6.02 -2.97 -33.17
CA GLY A 726 -4.78 -3.45 -33.77
C GLY A 726 -3.53 -2.97 -33.03
N THR A 727 -3.56 -2.98 -31.72
CA THR A 727 -2.43 -2.60 -30.87
C THR A 727 -2.16 -3.66 -29.78
N ILE A 728 -1.29 -3.35 -28.84
CA ILE A 728 -0.91 -4.21 -27.74
C ILE A 728 -1.54 -3.74 -26.40
N PRO A 729 -1.77 -4.66 -25.45
CA PRO A 729 -2.36 -4.32 -24.15
C PRO A 729 -1.63 -3.20 -23.39
N TYR A 730 -0.31 -3.09 -23.57
CA TYR A 730 0.49 -2.00 -22.97
C TYR A 730 -0.05 -0.61 -23.30
N GLU A 731 -0.42 -0.38 -24.57
CA GLU A 731 -0.89 0.94 -25.03
C GLU A 731 -2.25 1.28 -24.42
N ILE A 732 -3.14 0.28 -24.31
CA ILE A 732 -4.45 0.49 -23.68
C ILE A 732 -4.28 0.82 -22.19
N LEU A 733 -3.48 0.05 -21.45
CA LEU A 733 -3.28 0.26 -20.02
C LEU A 733 -2.60 1.61 -19.71
N THR A 734 -1.50 1.91 -20.41
CA THR A 734 -0.76 3.18 -20.22
C THR A 734 -1.53 4.40 -20.74
N GLY A 735 -2.51 4.19 -21.61
CA GLY A 735 -3.39 5.21 -22.15
C GLY A 735 -4.42 5.74 -21.14
N VAL A 736 -4.69 5.01 -20.02
CA VAL A 736 -5.63 5.48 -19.01
C VAL A 736 -5.11 6.77 -18.37
N SER A 737 -5.79 7.87 -18.63
CA SER A 737 -5.40 9.23 -18.23
C SER A 737 -5.27 9.37 -16.70
N ALA A 738 -4.37 10.26 -16.25
CA ALA A 738 -4.21 10.59 -14.83
C ALA A 738 -5.49 11.18 -14.19
N ARG A 739 -6.42 11.74 -14.98
CA ARG A 739 -7.70 12.26 -14.48
C ARG A 739 -8.70 11.16 -14.08
N VAL A 740 -8.53 9.92 -14.58
CA VAL A 740 -9.30 8.77 -14.11
C VAL A 740 -8.84 8.41 -12.71
N LYS A 741 -9.74 8.38 -11.74
CA LYS A 741 -9.41 8.08 -10.34
C LYS A 741 -9.00 6.61 -10.20
N ARG A 742 -7.83 6.36 -9.55
CA ARG A 742 -7.41 5.01 -9.15
C ARG A 742 -7.99 4.69 -7.79
N VAL A 743 -8.57 3.51 -7.67
CA VAL A 743 -9.12 2.97 -6.41
C VAL A 743 -8.43 1.64 -6.14
N TYR A 744 -7.65 1.59 -5.08
CA TYR A 744 -6.88 0.39 -4.72
C TYR A 744 -7.64 -0.41 -3.69
N TYR A 745 -7.69 -1.72 -3.88
CA TYR A 745 -8.25 -2.63 -2.90
C TYR A 745 -7.34 -3.84 -2.69
N GLN A 746 -7.46 -4.37 -1.48
CA GLN A 746 -6.70 -5.53 -1.07
C GLN A 746 -7.53 -6.25 0.00
N ASP A 747 -7.87 -7.49 -0.26
CA ASP A 747 -8.67 -8.33 0.62
C ASP A 747 -7.91 -8.79 1.88
#